data_d57dffa89e309fd26bd924f7d66a4cc9
#
_entry.id   d57dffa89e309fd26bd924f7d66a4cc9
#
_cell.length_a   1.000
_cell.length_b   1.000
_cell.length_c   1.000
_cell.angle_alpha   90.00
_cell.angle_beta   90.00
_cell.angle_gamma   90.00
#
_symmetry.space_group_name_H-M   'P 1'
#
loop_
_entity.id
_entity.type
_entity.pdbx_description
1 polymer ?
#
loop_
_entity_poly.entity_id
_entity_poly.type
_entity_poly.pdbx_seq_one_letter_code
_entity_poly.pdbx_strand_id
1 'polypeptide(L)'
;MIRGLLRGIKRFWSRLVLTRCRPSCHRERGGFMGRTGVDLFIEDGAYTTLSSAVVILVVLALLFSSTAAIWSMSRAGDTQVAADSGALAGANVVSSYHTAATVVDASILSLGLAGFATIGTGLVAILIPGAEPVAGNMVDTGIEIIKTRNKFAKSASEGLQKIETALPYLVAARATQAVSAQDTDSVTYTGTALAVPRTSESDFAALKGSEISTDAIKDTSDDLEYAAEELRKASEETAKAKERAWLADCGGSDESAIGRYSCMWERARSLAKLSDIENPHYASSVTWEPQVALDRAKTYYRQRLANEEPQGSSAKMEAESVARKTFYTYAIKELDQSFIKDDGEKISFKIPFLPRTPGEVKGTQLYTDAMWPTSTNDGGETYQLHYGTGCPGYKNGSPGGLASVVDYDGRELCKKCEFDVVTLGRALMPPSFIENGFEYHFDEFKDALEDYVECRNKEFELMRQTEDEADRASNAFDQAIKALSGERPRIAPPGRNGVVAFAVSSEVTTPDELNSSFNTAVELGSRGAISAAVLAPDNATAQNNVLSRFFSTLEERSGGVAGVLDGVMDVWGRLLVGYGDIQGSADELMGEMINGLGGGGGALGSIASWLGDTVSSSVAALGLEPCDLRLRKPVLTDTANVIKSPGSDIAGLSKTQDKLRSIPLGVTDPKALCEALEYQVERTISGTVFTLAEIPLPGGGSIPLTVDVATLVGALGGGS
;
A
#
# COMPACT_ATOMS: atom_id res chain seq x y z
N MET A 1 55.61 -16.94 -0.79
CA MET A 1 56.85 -16.27 -1.19
C MET A 1 58.08 -17.15 -0.99
N ILE A 2 58.25 -17.88 0.12
CA ILE A 2 59.41 -18.72 0.48
C ILE A 2 59.72 -19.84 -0.52
N ARG A 3 58.74 -20.52 -1.10
CA ARG A 3 58.94 -21.57 -2.13
C ARG A 3 59.51 -21.05 -3.46
N GLY A 4 59.38 -19.76 -3.76
CA GLY A 4 59.96 -19.11 -4.93
C GLY A 4 61.45 -18.82 -4.75
N LEU A 5 61.82 -18.38 -3.54
CA LEU A 5 63.21 -18.05 -3.20
C LEU A 5 64.10 -19.31 -3.18
N LEU A 6 63.60 -20.42 -2.60
CA LEU A 6 64.33 -21.72 -2.57
C LEU A 6 64.55 -22.32 -3.95
N ARG A 7 63.62 -22.10 -4.90
CA ARG A 7 63.80 -22.51 -6.32
C ARG A 7 64.80 -21.61 -7.05
N GLY A 8 64.90 -20.32 -6.68
CA GLY A 8 65.89 -19.41 -7.21
C GLY A 8 67.33 -19.77 -6.79
N ILE A 9 67.50 -20.04 -5.49
CA ILE A 9 68.77 -20.46 -4.93
C ILE A 9 69.24 -21.80 -5.53
N LYS A 10 68.37 -22.78 -5.70
CA LYS A 10 68.71 -24.08 -6.31
C LYS A 10 69.09 -23.94 -7.80
N ARG A 11 68.49 -23.01 -8.55
CA ARG A 11 68.86 -22.70 -9.95
C ARG A 11 70.17 -21.88 -10.04
N PHE A 12 70.48 -21.06 -9.07
CA PHE A 12 71.71 -20.31 -9.00
C PHE A 12 72.95 -21.25 -8.76
N TRP A 13 72.82 -22.18 -7.80
CA TRP A 13 73.81 -23.19 -7.50
C TRP A 13 74.03 -24.18 -8.68
N SER A 14 72.95 -24.58 -9.36
CA SER A 14 73.15 -25.48 -10.53
C SER A 14 73.76 -24.81 -11.74
N ARG A 15 73.72 -23.47 -11.85
CA ARG A 15 74.41 -22.74 -12.90
C ARG A 15 75.91 -22.45 -12.57
N LEU A 16 76.24 -22.38 -11.31
CA LEU A 16 77.67 -22.15 -10.90
C LEU A 16 78.55 -23.43 -11.07
N VAL A 17 77.94 -24.60 -11.09
CA VAL A 17 78.60 -25.92 -11.19
C VAL A 17 78.83 -26.40 -12.62
N LEU A 18 78.25 -25.75 -13.62
CA LEU A 18 78.29 -26.24 -15.01
C LEU A 18 78.87 -25.25 -16.04
N THR A 19 79.97 -24.58 -15.73
CA THR A 19 80.84 -24.05 -16.75
C THR A 19 81.94 -25.08 -17.06
N ARG A 20 81.58 -26.01 -17.91
CA ARG A 20 82.52 -26.92 -18.58
C ARG A 20 83.44 -26.07 -19.47
N CYS A 21 84.70 -25.91 -19.11
CA CYS A 21 85.71 -25.59 -20.06
C CYS A 21 85.94 -26.76 -21.01
N ARG A 22 85.80 -26.53 -22.29
CA ARG A 22 86.31 -27.44 -23.33
C ARG A 22 87.81 -27.51 -23.34
N PRO A 23 88.50 -28.65 -23.38
CA PRO A 23 89.92 -28.76 -23.55
C PRO A 23 90.30 -28.62 -25.04
N SER A 24 91.08 -27.63 -25.38
CA SER A 24 91.89 -27.67 -26.60
C SER A 24 93.15 -28.46 -26.31
N CYS A 25 93.44 -29.47 -27.13
CA CYS A 25 94.64 -30.30 -27.09
C CYS A 25 95.89 -29.49 -27.39
N HIS A 26 96.83 -29.47 -26.49
CA HIS A 26 98.21 -29.60 -26.86
C HIS A 26 98.90 -30.47 -25.83
N ARG A 27 99.66 -31.45 -26.42
CA ARG A 27 100.33 -32.55 -25.74
C ARG A 27 101.71 -32.08 -25.31
N GLU A 28 101.95 -31.93 -23.99
CA GLU A 28 103.31 -32.08 -23.43
C GLU A 28 103.29 -32.92 -22.16
N ARG A 29 104.29 -33.81 -22.10
CA ARG A 29 104.41 -34.75 -21.00
C ARG A 29 104.92 -34.03 -19.71
N GLY A 30 104.11 -34.14 -18.71
CA GLY A 30 104.49 -33.78 -17.35
C GLY A 30 103.27 -34.01 -16.48
N GLY A 31 103.33 -34.91 -15.52
CA GLY A 31 102.22 -35.34 -14.69
C GLY A 31 101.48 -34.16 -14.03
N PHE A 32 100.29 -33.93 -14.46
CA PHE A 32 99.41 -32.98 -13.86
C PHE A 32 98.32 -33.76 -13.10
N MET A 33 98.57 -33.96 -11.79
CA MET A 33 97.48 -34.25 -10.90
C MET A 33 96.43 -33.16 -10.98
N GLY A 34 95.22 -33.49 -11.39
CA GLY A 34 94.13 -32.50 -11.43
C GLY A 34 93.94 -31.87 -10.10
N ARG A 35 94.20 -30.60 -10.05
CA ARG A 35 93.88 -29.75 -8.88
C ARG A 35 92.36 -29.76 -8.68
N THR A 36 91.88 -30.52 -7.78
CA THR A 36 90.51 -30.35 -7.21
C THR A 36 90.61 -29.08 -6.36
N GLY A 37 89.48 -28.33 -6.21
CA GLY A 37 89.47 -27.07 -5.47
C GLY A 37 90.06 -27.12 -4.01
N VAL A 38 90.26 -28.31 -3.53
CA VAL A 38 90.91 -28.58 -2.24
C VAL A 38 92.43 -28.34 -2.30
N ASP A 39 93.12 -28.45 -3.44
CA ASP A 39 94.53 -28.24 -3.61
C ASP A 39 94.91 -26.72 -3.42
N LEU A 40 93.99 -25.84 -3.57
CA LEU A 40 94.17 -24.41 -3.25
C LEU A 40 94.47 -24.12 -1.76
N PHE A 41 94.18 -25.10 -0.90
CA PHE A 41 94.48 -25.01 0.54
C PHE A 41 95.80 -25.58 0.95
N ILE A 42 96.55 -26.18 0.02
CA ILE A 42 97.87 -26.83 0.28
C ILE A 42 99.04 -26.02 -0.27
N GLU A 43 98.91 -24.94 -1.02
CA GLU A 43 99.93 -24.08 -1.49
C GLU A 43 100.44 -23.16 -0.39
N ASP A 44 101.82 -22.95 -0.35
CA ASP A 44 102.44 -22.15 0.64
C ASP A 44 102.02 -20.64 0.67
N GLY A 45 101.12 -20.28 -0.10
CA GLY A 45 100.40 -18.97 -0.08
C GLY A 45 99.19 -18.97 0.85
N ALA A 46 99.35 -19.32 2.12
CA ALA A 46 98.27 -19.42 3.10
C ALA A 46 97.30 -18.15 3.19
N TYR A 47 97.74 -17.09 2.54
CA TYR A 47 97.02 -15.81 2.57
C TYR A 47 95.74 -15.79 1.77
N THR A 48 95.71 -16.50 0.64
CA THR A 48 94.46 -16.58 -0.23
C THR A 48 93.42 -17.48 0.36
N THR A 49 93.84 -18.57 1.01
CA THR A 49 92.92 -19.51 1.68
C THR A 49 92.31 -18.89 2.95
N LEU A 50 93.18 -18.16 3.71
CA LEU A 50 92.70 -17.47 4.90
C LEU A 50 91.70 -16.34 4.52
N SER A 51 92.00 -15.55 3.49
CA SER A 51 91.16 -14.48 3.03
C SER A 51 89.82 -15.04 2.47
N SER A 52 89.86 -16.15 1.72
CA SER A 52 88.60 -16.83 1.23
C SER A 52 87.77 -17.37 2.39
N ALA A 53 88.42 -17.96 3.39
CA ALA A 53 87.70 -18.45 4.58
C ALA A 53 87.07 -17.30 5.37
N VAL A 54 87.78 -16.18 5.56
CA VAL A 54 87.23 -15.00 6.22
C VAL A 54 86.09 -14.38 5.44
N VAL A 55 86.20 -14.30 4.09
CA VAL A 55 85.16 -13.79 3.25
C VAL A 55 83.89 -14.70 3.35
N ILE A 56 84.09 -16.03 3.31
CA ILE A 56 82.95 -16.98 3.47
C ILE A 56 82.28 -16.81 4.85
N LEU A 57 83.09 -16.69 5.91
CA LEU A 57 82.59 -16.44 7.27
C LEU A 57 81.80 -15.13 7.37
N VAL A 58 82.34 -14.03 6.80
CA VAL A 58 81.64 -12.75 6.76
C VAL A 58 80.32 -12.84 5.95
N VAL A 59 80.34 -13.50 4.80
CA VAL A 59 79.18 -13.72 3.99
C VAL A 59 78.10 -14.58 4.74
N LEU A 60 78.58 -15.64 5.40
CA LEU A 60 77.67 -16.46 6.23
C LEU A 60 77.09 -15.66 7.42
N ALA A 61 77.92 -14.88 8.11
CA ALA A 61 77.47 -14.03 9.21
C ALA A 61 76.45 -12.99 8.73
N LEU A 62 76.68 -12.37 7.58
CA LEU A 62 75.71 -11.44 6.96
C LEU A 62 74.38 -12.15 6.51
N LEU A 63 74.46 -13.35 5.95
CA LEU A 63 73.33 -14.14 5.56
C LEU A 63 72.46 -14.52 6.78
N PHE A 64 73.08 -15.05 7.85
CA PHE A 64 72.39 -15.39 9.08
C PHE A 64 71.76 -14.16 9.76
N SER A 65 72.56 -13.05 9.86
CA SER A 65 72.08 -11.81 10.41
C SER A 65 70.89 -11.22 9.60
N SER A 66 70.96 -11.26 8.26
CA SER A 66 69.86 -10.80 7.40
C SER A 66 68.65 -11.69 7.51
N THR A 67 68.83 -13.00 7.62
CA THR A 67 67.68 -13.95 7.82
C THR A 67 66.99 -13.73 9.17
N ALA A 68 67.78 -13.52 10.25
CA ALA A 68 67.28 -13.18 11.56
C ALA A 68 66.50 -11.83 11.55
N ALA A 69 67.03 -10.85 10.82
CA ALA A 69 66.35 -9.57 10.66
C ALA A 69 64.97 -9.72 9.87
N ILE A 70 65.01 -10.48 8.77
CA ILE A 70 63.78 -10.77 7.99
C ILE A 70 62.81 -11.52 8.85
N TRP A 71 63.21 -12.51 9.61
CA TRP A 71 62.34 -13.24 10.53
C TRP A 71 61.73 -12.32 11.60
N SER A 72 62.54 -11.43 12.19
CA SER A 72 62.03 -10.44 13.15
C SER A 72 61.02 -9.48 12.56
N MET A 73 61.23 -9.03 11.29
CA MET A 73 60.30 -8.18 10.58
C MET A 73 59.01 -8.93 10.26
N SER A 74 59.08 -10.22 9.86
CA SER A 74 57.94 -11.06 9.62
C SER A 74 57.07 -11.18 10.88
N ARG A 75 57.67 -11.40 12.04
CA ARG A 75 56.96 -11.48 13.34
C ARG A 75 56.30 -10.15 13.73
N ALA A 76 56.86 -9.02 13.39
CA ALA A 76 56.18 -7.73 13.55
C ALA A 76 54.97 -7.61 12.64
N GLY A 77 55.08 -8.11 11.38
CA GLY A 77 53.97 -8.19 10.46
C GLY A 77 52.83 -9.12 10.95
N ASP A 78 53.18 -10.29 11.49
CA ASP A 78 52.23 -11.24 12.03
C ASP A 78 51.44 -10.63 13.22
N THR A 79 52.09 -9.87 14.09
CA THR A 79 51.45 -9.14 15.21
C THR A 79 50.50 -8.06 14.68
N GLN A 80 50.89 -7.37 13.59
CA GLN A 80 50.01 -6.40 12.93
C GLN A 80 48.77 -7.08 12.33
N VAL A 81 48.92 -8.24 11.67
CA VAL A 81 47.79 -9.02 11.13
C VAL A 81 46.82 -9.45 12.24
N ALA A 82 47.35 -9.84 13.41
CA ALA A 82 46.52 -10.15 14.58
C ALA A 82 45.71 -8.93 15.04
N ALA A 83 46.33 -7.74 15.11
CA ALA A 83 45.64 -6.49 15.43
C ALA A 83 44.64 -6.11 14.37
N ASP A 84 44.95 -6.29 13.07
CA ASP A 84 44.04 -6.01 11.95
C ASP A 84 42.81 -6.93 11.99
N SER A 85 43.01 -8.23 12.30
CA SER A 85 41.90 -9.18 12.46
C SER A 85 40.99 -8.79 13.62
N GLY A 86 41.53 -8.34 14.74
CA GLY A 86 40.76 -7.84 15.88
C GLY A 86 39.97 -6.59 15.55
N ALA A 87 40.56 -5.63 14.83
CA ALA A 87 39.88 -4.40 14.40
C ALA A 87 38.73 -4.69 13.46
N LEU A 88 38.96 -5.54 12.45
CA LEU A 88 37.92 -5.95 11.51
C LEU A 88 36.77 -6.74 12.20
N ALA A 89 37.11 -7.67 13.09
CA ALA A 89 36.12 -8.44 13.83
C ALA A 89 35.26 -7.54 14.72
N GLY A 90 35.88 -6.62 15.45
CA GLY A 90 35.15 -5.66 16.27
C GLY A 90 34.27 -4.71 15.45
N ALA A 91 34.77 -4.18 14.33
CA ALA A 91 34.00 -3.33 13.43
C ALA A 91 32.84 -4.09 12.76
N ASN A 92 32.99 -5.39 12.50
CA ASN A 92 31.93 -6.23 11.96
C ASN A 92 30.77 -6.36 12.93
N VAL A 93 30.98 -6.41 14.25
CA VAL A 93 29.93 -6.39 15.26
C VAL A 93 29.10 -5.10 15.16
N VAL A 94 29.76 -3.94 15.03
CA VAL A 94 29.07 -2.65 14.88
C VAL A 94 28.28 -2.60 13.56
N SER A 95 28.86 -3.14 12.47
CA SER A 95 28.19 -3.27 11.18
C SER A 95 26.93 -4.12 11.28
N SER A 96 27.01 -5.26 11.95
CA SER A 96 25.89 -6.18 12.17
C SER A 96 24.76 -5.53 12.98
N TYR A 97 25.13 -4.79 14.03
CA TYR A 97 24.15 -4.02 14.80
C TYR A 97 23.46 -2.96 13.94
N HIS A 98 24.24 -2.19 13.17
CA HIS A 98 23.65 -1.17 12.28
C HIS A 98 22.70 -1.79 11.27
N THR A 99 23.06 -2.92 10.70
CA THR A 99 22.20 -3.69 9.80
C THR A 99 20.91 -4.12 10.48
N ALA A 100 21.00 -4.68 11.70
CA ALA A 100 19.82 -5.09 12.47
C ALA A 100 18.88 -3.91 12.79
N ALA A 101 19.45 -2.79 13.24
CA ALA A 101 18.67 -1.58 13.55
C ALA A 101 17.96 -1.02 12.30
N THR A 102 18.63 -1.02 11.15
CA THR A 102 18.05 -0.59 9.87
C THR A 102 16.93 -1.53 9.41
N VAL A 103 17.08 -2.85 9.55
CA VAL A 103 16.02 -3.82 9.23
C VAL A 103 14.81 -3.60 10.11
N VAL A 104 15.01 -3.39 11.41
CA VAL A 104 13.91 -3.10 12.35
C VAL A 104 13.17 -1.83 11.97
N ASP A 105 13.88 -0.75 11.69
CA ASP A 105 13.26 0.52 11.26
C ASP A 105 12.47 0.36 9.97
N ALA A 106 13.05 -0.30 8.96
CA ALA A 106 12.38 -0.60 7.71
C ALA A 106 11.14 -1.48 7.90
N SER A 107 11.21 -2.47 8.80
CA SER A 107 10.07 -3.35 9.10
C SER A 107 8.92 -2.60 9.76
N ILE A 108 9.21 -1.71 10.71
CA ILE A 108 8.19 -0.89 11.38
C ILE A 108 7.47 0.00 10.37
N LEU A 109 8.21 0.62 9.46
CA LEU A 109 7.62 1.45 8.41
C LEU A 109 6.76 0.63 7.46
N SER A 110 7.29 -0.49 6.97
CA SER A 110 6.58 -1.36 6.03
C SER A 110 5.30 -1.94 6.61
N LEU A 111 5.30 -2.35 7.88
CA LEU A 111 4.08 -2.78 8.58
C LEU A 111 3.07 -1.63 8.70
N GLY A 112 3.54 -0.41 8.97
CA GLY A 112 2.67 0.77 8.97
C GLY A 112 1.99 1.00 7.62
N LEU A 113 2.77 1.01 6.54
CA LEU A 113 2.25 1.19 5.19
C LEU A 113 1.33 0.05 4.75
N ALA A 114 1.69 -1.21 5.04
CA ALA A 114 0.84 -2.36 4.76
C ALA A 114 -0.50 -2.26 5.50
N GLY A 115 -0.48 -1.88 6.78
CA GLY A 115 -1.69 -1.66 7.58
C GLY A 115 -2.59 -0.59 6.95
N PHE A 116 -2.03 0.56 6.59
CA PHE A 116 -2.81 1.64 5.95
C PHE A 116 -3.28 1.30 4.54
N ALA A 117 -2.48 0.62 3.72
CA ALA A 117 -2.93 0.15 2.42
C ALA A 117 -4.13 -0.80 2.55
N THR A 118 -4.10 -1.71 3.53
CA THR A 118 -5.20 -2.64 3.81
C THR A 118 -6.45 -1.91 4.33
N ILE A 119 -6.29 -0.94 5.26
CA ILE A 119 -7.39 -0.09 5.74
C ILE A 119 -8.00 0.70 4.60
N GLY A 120 -7.18 1.41 3.82
CA GLY A 120 -7.64 2.25 2.72
C GLY A 120 -8.42 1.46 1.68
N THR A 121 -7.91 0.28 1.30
CA THR A 121 -8.63 -0.64 0.40
C THR A 121 -9.94 -1.13 1.01
N GLY A 122 -9.95 -1.44 2.32
CA GLY A 122 -11.16 -1.84 3.04
C GLY A 122 -12.23 -0.73 3.05
N LEU A 123 -11.85 0.52 3.30
CA LEU A 123 -12.76 1.67 3.26
C LEU A 123 -13.40 1.85 1.87
N VAL A 124 -12.62 1.69 0.80
CA VAL A 124 -13.15 1.74 -0.58
C VAL A 124 -14.07 0.54 -0.85
N ALA A 125 -13.69 -0.65 -0.38
CA ALA A 125 -14.46 -1.88 -0.58
C ALA A 125 -15.85 -1.82 0.07
N ILE A 126 -16.03 -1.10 1.17
CA ILE A 126 -17.34 -0.85 1.81
C ILE A 126 -18.35 -0.27 0.82
N LEU A 127 -17.90 0.58 -0.09
CA LEU A 127 -18.73 1.27 -1.08
C LEU A 127 -18.96 0.45 -2.37
N ILE A 128 -18.29 -0.71 -2.53
CA ILE A 128 -18.41 -1.54 -3.72
C ILE A 128 -19.45 -2.64 -3.49
N PRO A 129 -20.57 -2.66 -4.25
CA PRO A 129 -21.59 -3.68 -4.09
C PRO A 129 -21.03 -5.10 -4.32
N GLY A 130 -21.30 -5.99 -3.36
CA GLY A 130 -20.81 -7.37 -3.38
C GLY A 130 -19.45 -7.59 -2.72
N ALA A 131 -18.75 -6.53 -2.29
CA ALA A 131 -17.49 -6.61 -1.56
C ALA A 131 -17.65 -6.54 -0.02
N GLU A 132 -18.88 -6.32 0.48
CA GLU A 132 -19.19 -6.10 1.90
C GLU A 132 -18.61 -7.20 2.83
N PRO A 133 -18.68 -8.51 2.49
CA PRO A 133 -18.14 -9.54 3.39
C PRO A 133 -16.63 -9.48 3.58
N VAL A 134 -15.93 -8.81 2.66
CA VAL A 134 -14.47 -8.69 2.65
C VAL A 134 -14.04 -7.35 3.24
N ALA A 135 -14.82 -6.29 3.02
CA ALA A 135 -14.50 -4.92 3.37
C ALA A 135 -14.23 -4.71 4.87
N GLY A 136 -15.17 -5.06 5.73
CA GLY A 136 -15.02 -4.95 7.18
C GLY A 136 -13.85 -5.77 7.71
N ASN A 137 -13.66 -6.99 7.19
CA ASN A 137 -12.50 -7.82 7.52
C ASN A 137 -11.17 -7.18 7.11
N MET A 138 -11.12 -6.44 5.99
CA MET A 138 -9.90 -5.74 5.55
C MET A 138 -9.57 -4.58 6.47
N VAL A 139 -10.56 -3.76 6.86
CA VAL A 139 -10.34 -2.67 7.82
C VAL A 139 -9.84 -3.22 9.15
N ASP A 140 -10.49 -4.23 9.70
CA ASP A 140 -10.09 -4.87 10.95
C ASP A 140 -8.68 -5.50 10.87
N THR A 141 -8.37 -6.19 9.78
CA THR A 141 -7.03 -6.75 9.54
C THR A 141 -5.97 -5.65 9.48
N GLY A 142 -6.25 -4.56 8.77
CA GLY A 142 -5.34 -3.42 8.70
C GLY A 142 -5.11 -2.77 10.07
N ILE A 143 -6.15 -2.62 10.88
CA ILE A 143 -6.08 -2.14 12.27
C ILE A 143 -5.21 -3.07 13.13
N GLU A 144 -5.37 -4.39 13.00
CA GLU A 144 -4.53 -5.36 13.72
C GLU A 144 -3.07 -5.30 13.29
N ILE A 145 -2.78 -5.07 12.00
CA ILE A 145 -1.41 -4.84 11.51
C ILE A 145 -0.82 -3.58 12.17
N ILE A 146 -1.58 -2.47 12.25
CA ILE A 146 -1.12 -1.24 12.92
C ILE A 146 -0.88 -1.47 14.42
N LYS A 147 -1.78 -2.15 15.12
CA LYS A 147 -1.59 -2.52 16.53
C LYS A 147 -0.34 -3.39 16.75
N THR A 148 -0.10 -4.33 15.85
CA THR A 148 1.10 -5.19 15.86
C THR A 148 2.35 -4.36 15.61
N ARG A 149 2.31 -3.43 14.64
CA ARG A 149 3.38 -2.46 14.38
C ARG A 149 3.71 -1.63 15.61
N ASN A 150 2.70 -1.12 16.33
CA ASN A 150 2.89 -0.32 17.53
C ASN A 150 3.57 -1.13 18.66
N LYS A 151 3.13 -2.37 18.90
CA LYS A 151 3.76 -3.29 19.85
C LYS A 151 5.21 -3.58 19.47
N PHE A 152 5.45 -3.85 18.17
CA PHE A 152 6.78 -4.11 17.67
C PHE A 152 7.71 -2.90 17.81
N ALA A 153 7.24 -1.69 17.46
CA ALA A 153 8.02 -0.47 17.59
C ALA A 153 8.47 -0.21 19.04
N LYS A 154 7.58 -0.44 20.00
CA LYS A 154 7.89 -0.32 21.43
C LYS A 154 8.94 -1.35 21.88
N SER A 155 8.72 -2.61 21.57
CA SER A 155 9.64 -3.71 21.92
C SER A 155 11.01 -3.51 21.26
N ALA A 156 11.03 -3.11 19.98
CA ALA A 156 12.23 -2.85 19.21
C ALA A 156 13.05 -1.68 19.79
N SER A 157 12.41 -0.58 20.14
CA SER A 157 13.08 0.57 20.77
C SER A 157 13.79 0.16 22.06
N GLU A 158 13.12 -0.57 22.94
CA GLU A 158 13.71 -1.06 24.19
C GLU A 158 14.84 -2.06 23.97
N GLY A 159 14.67 -2.95 23.01
CA GLY A 159 15.66 -3.96 22.67
C GLY A 159 16.93 -3.39 22.03
N LEU A 160 16.77 -2.50 21.04
CA LEU A 160 17.92 -1.85 20.39
C LEU A 160 18.73 -1.06 21.40
N GLN A 161 18.09 -0.36 22.34
CA GLN A 161 18.78 0.38 23.40
C GLN A 161 19.59 -0.55 24.34
N LYS A 162 19.03 -1.73 24.68
CA LYS A 162 19.75 -2.75 25.49
C LYS A 162 20.97 -3.30 24.76
N ILE A 163 20.82 -3.59 23.44
CA ILE A 163 21.95 -4.07 22.64
C ILE A 163 23.07 -3.04 22.55
N GLU A 164 22.74 -1.76 22.36
CA GLU A 164 23.74 -0.71 22.32
C GLU A 164 24.54 -0.58 23.61
N THR A 165 23.89 -0.83 24.74
CA THR A 165 24.58 -0.89 26.04
C THR A 165 25.59 -2.05 26.11
N ALA A 166 25.30 -3.17 25.48
CA ALA A 166 26.17 -4.35 25.43
C ALA A 166 27.20 -4.29 24.29
N LEU A 167 26.99 -3.46 23.27
CA LEU A 167 27.78 -3.42 22.04
C LEU A 167 29.30 -3.23 22.27
N PRO A 168 29.80 -2.33 23.19
CA PRO A 168 31.20 -2.22 23.46
C PRO A 168 31.84 -3.50 23.99
N TYR A 169 31.08 -4.30 24.74
CA TYR A 169 31.60 -5.58 25.27
C TYR A 169 31.59 -6.68 24.19
N LEU A 170 30.59 -6.68 23.29
CA LEU A 170 30.57 -7.55 22.12
C LEU A 170 31.76 -7.28 21.18
N VAL A 171 32.04 -6.01 20.93
CA VAL A 171 33.21 -5.59 20.14
C VAL A 171 34.49 -6.12 20.76
N ALA A 172 34.66 -5.96 22.09
CA ALA A 172 35.82 -6.44 22.79
C ALA A 172 35.95 -7.96 22.72
N ALA A 173 34.87 -8.71 22.98
CA ALA A 173 34.87 -10.18 22.97
C ALA A 173 35.21 -10.75 21.59
N ARG A 174 34.60 -10.23 20.53
CA ARG A 174 34.85 -10.69 19.16
C ARG A 174 36.26 -10.35 18.68
N ALA A 175 36.77 -9.17 19.04
CA ALA A 175 38.16 -8.81 18.74
C ALA A 175 39.16 -9.70 19.45
N THR A 176 38.92 -10.02 20.74
CA THR A 176 39.77 -10.95 21.50
C THR A 176 39.80 -12.33 20.88
N GLN A 177 38.62 -12.85 20.49
CA GLN A 177 38.51 -14.14 19.81
C GLN A 177 39.26 -14.15 18.46
N ALA A 178 39.12 -13.07 17.66
CA ALA A 178 39.80 -12.97 16.37
C ALA A 178 41.31 -12.81 16.47
N VAL A 179 41.79 -12.13 17.51
CA VAL A 179 43.23 -12.00 17.79
C VAL A 179 43.81 -13.35 18.22
N SER A 180 43.15 -14.07 19.16
CA SER A 180 43.62 -15.40 19.61
C SER A 180 43.49 -16.49 18.53
N ALA A 181 42.60 -16.31 17.56
CA ALA A 181 42.54 -17.22 16.41
C ALA A 181 43.78 -17.16 15.48
N GLN A 182 44.65 -16.17 15.66
CA GLN A 182 45.92 -16.06 14.95
C GLN A 182 47.08 -16.84 15.67
N ASP A 183 46.79 -17.47 16.79
CA ASP A 183 47.79 -18.27 17.54
C ASP A 183 48.39 -19.34 16.65
N THR A 184 49.69 -19.55 16.86
CA THR A 184 50.46 -20.60 16.20
C THR A 184 51.15 -21.45 17.26
N ASP A 185 51.70 -22.61 16.89
CA ASP A 185 52.42 -23.50 17.82
C ASP A 185 53.55 -22.79 18.59
N SER A 186 54.10 -21.71 18.04
CA SER A 186 55.24 -20.99 18.60
C SER A 186 54.97 -19.60 19.16
N VAL A 187 53.77 -19.03 18.86
CA VAL A 187 53.43 -17.66 19.25
C VAL A 187 51.95 -17.56 19.59
N THR A 188 51.69 -17.00 20.74
CA THR A 188 50.32 -16.66 21.14
C THR A 188 50.07 -15.16 21.06
N TYR A 189 48.88 -14.79 20.63
CA TYR A 189 48.46 -13.40 20.52
C TYR A 189 47.35 -13.11 21.51
N THR A 190 47.52 -12.07 22.30
CA THR A 190 46.47 -11.58 23.22
C THR A 190 46.13 -10.16 22.85
N GLY A 191 44.83 -9.87 22.75
CA GLY A 191 44.37 -8.53 22.37
C GLY A 191 42.89 -8.36 22.52
N THR A 192 42.46 -7.12 22.30
CA THR A 192 41.05 -6.74 22.34
C THR A 192 40.83 -5.48 21.49
N ALA A 193 39.58 -5.06 21.35
CA ALA A 193 39.27 -3.83 20.66
C ALA A 193 38.31 -2.95 21.45
N LEU A 194 38.31 -1.67 21.12
CA LEU A 194 37.51 -0.63 21.73
C LEU A 194 36.66 0.07 20.67
N ALA A 195 35.36 0.18 20.93
CA ALA A 195 34.46 0.96 20.11
C ALA A 195 34.66 2.48 20.34
N VAL A 196 34.74 3.26 19.26
CA VAL A 196 34.91 4.71 19.31
C VAL A 196 33.77 5.41 18.54
N PRO A 197 33.04 6.34 19.12
CA PRO A 197 32.93 6.59 20.57
C PRO A 197 32.32 5.40 21.29
N ARG A 198 32.47 5.38 22.59
CA ARG A 198 31.91 4.31 23.42
C ARG A 198 30.41 4.53 23.75
N THR A 199 30.00 5.78 23.75
CA THR A 199 28.63 6.17 24.06
C THR A 199 27.74 6.17 22.82
N SER A 200 26.51 5.68 22.96
CA SER A 200 25.47 5.84 21.94
C SER A 200 25.00 7.30 21.88
N GLU A 201 24.67 7.73 20.67
CA GLU A 201 23.87 8.93 20.36
C GLU A 201 22.64 8.56 19.55
N SER A 202 22.26 7.29 19.54
CA SER A 202 21.03 6.84 18.89
C SER A 202 19.82 7.40 19.62
N ASP A 203 18.81 7.77 18.85
CA ASP A 203 17.52 8.16 19.37
C ASP A 203 16.44 7.21 18.80
N PHE A 204 15.96 6.33 19.66
CA PHE A 204 14.87 5.41 19.38
C PHE A 204 13.54 5.90 19.94
N ALA A 205 13.48 7.11 20.53
CA ALA A 205 12.24 7.69 21.02
C ALA A 205 11.23 7.89 19.87
N ALA A 206 11.73 8.20 18.66
CA ALA A 206 10.92 8.31 17.46
C ALA A 206 10.15 7.01 17.13
N LEU A 207 10.75 5.85 17.34
CA LEU A 207 10.06 4.56 17.16
C LEU A 207 8.93 4.37 18.19
N LYS A 208 9.18 4.76 19.44
CA LYS A 208 8.23 4.62 20.56
C LYS A 208 7.14 5.68 20.52
N GLY A 209 7.48 6.92 20.13
CA GLY A 209 6.56 8.07 20.12
C GLY A 209 5.53 8.04 18.98
N SER A 210 5.70 7.16 18.01
CA SER A 210 4.80 7.02 16.86
C SER A 210 3.71 5.96 17.10
N GLU A 211 3.07 5.96 18.28
CA GLU A 211 1.89 5.13 18.49
C GLU A 211 0.74 5.68 17.64
N ILE A 212 0.28 4.86 16.69
CA ILE A 212 -0.79 5.23 15.77
C ILE A 212 -2.11 4.76 16.38
N SER A 213 -3.01 5.71 16.69
CA SER A 213 -4.38 5.38 17.08
C SER A 213 -5.21 5.07 15.84
N THR A 214 -5.97 3.98 15.93
CA THR A 214 -6.88 3.50 14.88
C THR A 214 -8.34 3.58 15.31
N ASP A 215 -8.64 4.10 16.48
CA ASP A 215 -10.00 4.11 17.03
C ASP A 215 -10.94 4.94 16.16
N ALA A 216 -10.53 6.16 15.78
CA ALA A 216 -11.31 7.01 14.89
C ALA A 216 -11.56 6.37 13.50
N ILE A 217 -10.60 5.59 12.98
CA ILE A 217 -10.79 4.85 11.74
C ILE A 217 -11.85 3.77 11.91
N LYS A 218 -11.83 3.05 13.04
CA LYS A 218 -12.81 2.00 13.30
C LYS A 218 -14.23 2.58 13.38
N ASP A 219 -14.40 3.63 14.19
CA ASP A 219 -15.70 4.28 14.36
C ASP A 219 -16.25 4.80 13.02
N THR A 220 -15.43 5.54 12.26
CA THR A 220 -15.86 6.09 10.96
C THR A 220 -16.05 5.00 9.88
N SER A 221 -15.35 3.88 9.94
CA SER A 221 -15.59 2.76 9.02
C SER A 221 -16.92 2.06 9.28
N ASP A 222 -17.30 1.91 10.54
CA ASP A 222 -18.57 1.31 10.94
C ASP A 222 -19.76 2.22 10.54
N ASP A 223 -19.62 3.55 10.72
CA ASP A 223 -20.61 4.55 10.28
C ASP A 223 -20.74 4.56 8.74
N LEU A 224 -19.63 4.49 8.01
CA LEU A 224 -19.62 4.43 6.54
C LEU A 224 -20.28 3.13 6.03
N GLU A 225 -20.01 1.98 6.66
CA GLU A 225 -20.61 0.70 6.29
C GLU A 225 -22.14 0.76 6.47
N TYR A 226 -22.61 1.34 7.57
CA TYR A 226 -24.03 1.52 7.82
C TYR A 226 -24.69 2.45 6.77
N ALA A 227 -24.06 3.60 6.48
CA ALA A 227 -24.58 4.54 5.49
C ALA A 227 -24.61 3.93 4.06
N ALA A 228 -23.58 3.20 3.68
CA ALA A 228 -23.51 2.51 2.38
C ALA A 228 -24.60 1.45 2.22
N GLU A 229 -24.87 0.67 3.29
CA GLU A 229 -25.94 -0.34 3.27
C GLU A 229 -27.33 0.29 3.15
N GLU A 230 -27.59 1.39 3.86
CA GLU A 230 -28.86 2.11 3.75
C GLU A 230 -29.04 2.74 2.35
N LEU A 231 -27.99 3.32 1.78
CA LEU A 231 -28.00 3.83 0.40
C LEU A 231 -28.25 2.73 -0.61
N ARG A 232 -27.66 1.55 -0.43
CA ARG A 232 -27.87 0.40 -1.31
C ARG A 232 -29.34 -0.06 -1.30
N LYS A 233 -29.95 -0.17 -0.10
CA LYS A 233 -31.37 -0.50 0.04
C LYS A 233 -32.25 0.53 -0.65
N ALA A 234 -31.98 1.81 -0.42
CA ALA A 234 -32.75 2.89 -1.05
C ALA A 234 -32.61 2.87 -2.57
N SER A 235 -31.43 2.59 -3.12
CA SER A 235 -31.20 2.47 -4.56
C SER A 235 -31.97 1.28 -5.17
N GLU A 236 -32.06 0.15 -4.47
CA GLU A 236 -32.90 -0.99 -4.90
C GLU A 236 -34.37 -0.63 -4.86
N GLU A 237 -34.84 0.10 -3.83
CA GLU A 237 -36.25 0.57 -3.74
C GLU A 237 -36.55 1.56 -4.88
N THR A 238 -35.64 2.49 -5.14
CA THR A 238 -35.75 3.45 -6.26
C THR A 238 -35.84 2.73 -7.61
N ALA A 239 -34.98 1.72 -7.84
CA ALA A 239 -35.02 0.93 -9.07
C ALA A 239 -36.37 0.21 -9.27
N LYS A 240 -36.93 -0.39 -8.20
CA LYS A 240 -38.25 -1.05 -8.24
C LYS A 240 -39.41 -0.06 -8.46
N ALA A 241 -39.30 1.13 -7.86
CA ALA A 241 -40.31 2.18 -8.07
C ALA A 241 -40.25 2.72 -9.50
N LYS A 242 -39.05 2.94 -10.03
CA LYS A 242 -38.83 3.33 -11.43
C LYS A 242 -39.35 2.29 -12.41
N GLU A 243 -39.16 1.01 -12.11
CA GLU A 243 -39.69 -0.09 -12.93
C GLU A 243 -41.21 -0.08 -12.96
N ARG A 244 -41.90 0.16 -11.82
CA ARG A 244 -43.38 0.27 -11.78
C ARG A 244 -43.86 1.41 -12.66
N ALA A 245 -43.26 2.59 -12.60
CA ALA A 245 -43.63 3.73 -13.41
C ALA A 245 -43.38 3.46 -14.91
N TRP A 246 -42.29 2.82 -15.25
CA TRP A 246 -41.98 2.37 -16.61
C TRP A 246 -42.97 1.34 -17.12
N LEU A 247 -43.40 0.38 -16.28
CA LEU A 247 -44.43 -0.61 -16.66
C LEU A 247 -45.77 0.06 -16.95
N ALA A 248 -46.20 1.03 -16.17
CA ALA A 248 -47.41 1.79 -16.40
C ALA A 248 -47.35 2.59 -17.72
N ASP A 249 -46.19 3.13 -18.09
CA ASP A 249 -45.98 3.83 -19.36
C ASP A 249 -45.80 2.87 -20.55
N CYS A 250 -44.82 1.94 -20.48
CA CYS A 250 -44.39 1.11 -21.60
C CYS A 250 -44.88 -0.33 -21.60
N GLY A 251 -45.31 -0.86 -20.45
CA GLY A 251 -45.91 -2.20 -20.32
C GLY A 251 -44.92 -3.37 -20.27
N GLY A 252 -43.60 -3.15 -20.44
CA GLY A 252 -42.57 -4.19 -20.36
C GLY A 252 -41.51 -4.11 -21.46
N SER A 253 -40.61 -5.07 -21.46
CA SER A 253 -39.43 -5.10 -22.34
C SER A 253 -39.71 -5.57 -23.77
N ASP A 254 -40.74 -6.41 -23.96
CA ASP A 254 -41.10 -7.01 -25.26
C ASP A 254 -42.41 -6.43 -25.77
N GLU A 255 -42.32 -5.60 -26.78
CA GLU A 255 -43.48 -4.98 -27.44
C GLU A 255 -44.51 -6.00 -27.94
N SER A 256 -44.11 -7.18 -28.35
CA SER A 256 -44.97 -8.23 -28.81
C SER A 256 -45.68 -9.01 -27.70
N ALA A 257 -45.10 -9.00 -26.50
CA ALA A 257 -45.60 -9.70 -25.32
C ALA A 257 -46.56 -8.82 -24.48
N ILE A 258 -46.63 -7.51 -24.76
CA ILE A 258 -47.49 -6.58 -24.04
C ILE A 258 -48.96 -6.98 -24.25
N GLY A 259 -49.69 -7.19 -23.15
CA GLY A 259 -51.11 -7.48 -23.17
C GLY A 259 -51.91 -6.32 -23.76
N ARG A 260 -52.97 -6.63 -24.51
CA ARG A 260 -53.78 -5.58 -25.12
C ARG A 260 -54.30 -4.60 -24.06
N TYR A 261 -53.99 -3.32 -24.26
CA TYR A 261 -54.46 -2.22 -23.44
C TYR A 261 -53.89 -2.19 -22.01
N SER A 262 -52.65 -2.58 -21.88
CA SER A 262 -52.01 -2.75 -20.57
C SER A 262 -51.13 -1.58 -20.12
N CYS A 263 -50.96 -0.52 -20.92
CA CYS A 263 -50.07 0.62 -20.60
C CYS A 263 -50.39 1.87 -21.43
N MET A 264 -49.82 3.02 -21.05
CA MET A 264 -50.02 4.27 -21.80
C MET A 264 -49.54 4.19 -23.25
N TRP A 265 -48.37 3.58 -23.50
CA TRP A 265 -47.82 3.40 -24.84
C TRP A 265 -48.80 2.69 -25.77
N GLU A 266 -49.37 1.58 -25.35
CA GLU A 266 -50.30 0.80 -26.15
C GLU A 266 -51.60 1.54 -26.37
N ARG A 267 -52.09 2.24 -25.34
CA ARG A 267 -53.30 3.07 -25.46
C ARG A 267 -53.13 4.23 -26.41
N ALA A 268 -51.94 4.91 -26.35
CA ALA A 268 -51.61 5.97 -27.30
C ALA A 268 -51.56 5.47 -28.76
N ARG A 269 -50.97 4.27 -28.96
CA ARG A 269 -50.94 3.61 -30.28
C ARG A 269 -52.33 3.22 -30.76
N SER A 270 -53.15 2.61 -29.92
CA SER A 270 -54.46 2.09 -30.32
C SER A 270 -55.52 3.18 -30.49
N LEU A 271 -55.60 4.15 -29.57
CA LEU A 271 -56.67 5.17 -29.54
C LEU A 271 -56.32 6.43 -30.33
N ALA A 272 -55.11 6.90 -30.32
CA ALA A 272 -54.66 8.08 -31.04
C ALA A 272 -53.93 7.75 -32.35
N LYS A 273 -53.60 6.47 -32.58
CA LYS A 273 -52.86 5.98 -33.77
C LYS A 273 -51.51 6.69 -33.94
N LEU A 274 -50.83 6.95 -32.83
CA LEU A 274 -49.52 7.57 -32.87
C LEU A 274 -48.50 6.65 -33.55
N SER A 275 -47.64 7.22 -34.38
CA SER A 275 -46.52 6.52 -35.01
C SER A 275 -45.41 6.20 -34.01
N ASP A 276 -44.51 5.26 -34.33
CA ASP A 276 -43.41 4.87 -33.45
C ASP A 276 -42.46 6.04 -33.14
N ILE A 277 -42.37 7.04 -34.02
CA ILE A 277 -41.57 8.26 -33.80
C ILE A 277 -42.21 9.16 -32.74
N GLU A 278 -43.56 9.28 -32.77
CA GLU A 278 -44.32 10.09 -31.82
C GLU A 278 -44.59 9.39 -30.52
N ASN A 279 -44.40 8.07 -30.48
CA ASN A 279 -44.72 7.18 -29.38
C ASN A 279 -43.63 6.14 -29.17
N PRO A 280 -42.38 6.55 -28.80
CA PRO A 280 -41.25 5.64 -28.65
C PRO A 280 -41.49 4.63 -27.54
N HIS A 281 -41.16 3.37 -27.81
CA HIS A 281 -41.14 2.29 -26.81
C HIS A 281 -39.74 2.15 -26.18
N TYR A 282 -39.69 1.96 -24.89
CA TYR A 282 -38.45 1.72 -24.15
C TYR A 282 -38.51 0.29 -23.57
N ALA A 283 -37.59 -0.54 -24.01
CA ALA A 283 -37.48 -1.93 -23.60
C ALA A 283 -36.90 -2.14 -22.18
N SER A 284 -36.46 -1.06 -21.51
CA SER A 284 -35.85 -1.14 -20.16
C SER A 284 -36.13 0.13 -19.36
N SER A 285 -36.43 -0.06 -18.07
CA SER A 285 -36.54 1.04 -17.10
C SER A 285 -35.24 1.83 -16.94
N VAL A 286 -34.08 1.22 -17.28
CA VAL A 286 -32.74 1.89 -17.17
C VAL A 286 -32.65 3.02 -18.19
N THR A 287 -33.04 2.80 -19.43
CA THR A 287 -32.96 3.77 -20.53
C THR A 287 -34.19 4.68 -20.62
N TRP A 288 -35.24 4.35 -19.87
CA TRP A 288 -36.47 5.13 -19.86
C TRP A 288 -36.37 6.30 -18.87
N GLU A 289 -36.90 7.46 -19.30
CA GLU A 289 -37.00 8.66 -18.47
C GLU A 289 -38.47 9.04 -18.28
N PRO A 290 -38.90 9.38 -17.03
CA PRO A 290 -40.31 9.69 -16.75
C PRO A 290 -40.92 10.81 -17.62
N GLN A 291 -40.15 11.77 -18.07
CA GLN A 291 -40.55 12.86 -18.94
C GLN A 291 -41.18 12.35 -20.25
N VAL A 292 -40.75 11.18 -20.75
CA VAL A 292 -41.25 10.56 -21.97
C VAL A 292 -42.76 10.22 -21.86
N ALA A 293 -43.21 9.74 -20.68
CA ALA A 293 -44.62 9.45 -20.43
C ALA A 293 -45.45 10.73 -20.49
N LEU A 294 -44.96 11.83 -19.95
CA LEU A 294 -45.62 13.14 -20.00
C LEU A 294 -45.72 13.67 -21.42
N ASP A 295 -44.64 13.55 -22.21
CA ASP A 295 -44.62 13.97 -23.61
C ASP A 295 -45.52 13.11 -24.48
N ARG A 296 -45.64 11.82 -24.18
CA ARG A 296 -46.58 10.88 -24.76
C ARG A 296 -48.04 11.34 -24.51
N ALA A 297 -48.35 11.71 -23.27
CA ALA A 297 -49.68 12.18 -22.91
C ALA A 297 -50.02 13.48 -23.67
N LYS A 298 -49.08 14.44 -23.77
CA LYS A 298 -49.28 15.66 -24.56
C LYS A 298 -49.58 15.35 -26.03
N THR A 299 -48.78 14.45 -26.61
CA THR A 299 -48.92 14.05 -28.02
C THR A 299 -50.22 13.30 -28.26
N TYR A 300 -50.61 12.42 -27.32
CA TYR A 300 -51.86 11.69 -27.35
C TYR A 300 -53.06 12.64 -27.45
N TYR A 301 -53.16 13.60 -26.54
CA TYR A 301 -54.31 14.53 -26.53
C TYR A 301 -54.32 15.48 -27.72
N ARG A 302 -53.18 15.95 -28.20
CA ARG A 302 -53.07 16.77 -29.43
C ARG A 302 -53.57 15.99 -30.65
N GLN A 303 -53.20 14.72 -30.77
CA GLN A 303 -53.63 13.88 -31.87
C GLN A 303 -55.14 13.56 -31.78
N ARG A 304 -55.61 13.28 -30.53
CA ARG A 304 -57.05 13.07 -30.28
C ARG A 304 -57.86 14.31 -30.66
N LEU A 305 -57.42 15.49 -30.27
CA LEU A 305 -58.06 16.75 -30.62
C LEU A 305 -58.08 17.00 -32.13
N ALA A 306 -56.97 16.74 -32.84
CA ALA A 306 -56.86 16.94 -34.27
C ALA A 306 -57.79 16.03 -35.11
N ASN A 307 -58.02 14.80 -34.63
CA ASN A 307 -58.79 13.78 -35.35
C ASN A 307 -60.22 13.59 -34.79
N GLU A 308 -60.66 14.46 -33.87
CA GLU A 308 -62.00 14.33 -33.29
C GLU A 308 -63.07 14.88 -34.24
N GLU A 309 -63.95 14.02 -34.68
CA GLU A 309 -65.10 14.35 -35.49
C GLU A 309 -66.38 13.75 -34.92
N PRO A 310 -67.56 14.37 -35.14
CA PRO A 310 -68.82 13.81 -34.74
C PRO A 310 -69.08 12.46 -35.44
N GLN A 311 -69.54 11.46 -34.68
CA GLN A 311 -69.76 10.12 -35.22
C GLN A 311 -71.07 10.01 -36.04
N GLY A 312 -71.70 11.16 -36.31
CA GLY A 312 -72.93 11.29 -37.11
C GLY A 312 -73.48 12.73 -37.12
N SER A 313 -74.63 12.94 -37.74
CA SER A 313 -75.23 14.26 -37.98
C SER A 313 -76.30 14.69 -36.90
N SER A 314 -76.42 13.94 -35.79
CA SER A 314 -77.35 14.35 -34.74
C SER A 314 -76.76 15.39 -33.80
N ALA A 315 -77.50 16.35 -33.31
CA ALA A 315 -77.08 17.37 -32.39
C ALA A 315 -76.50 16.75 -31.08
N LYS A 316 -76.93 15.57 -30.70
CA LYS A 316 -76.35 14.82 -29.55
C LYS A 316 -74.96 14.29 -29.86
N MET A 317 -74.69 13.73 -31.04
CA MET A 317 -73.35 13.31 -31.46
C MET A 317 -72.39 14.48 -31.65
N GLU A 318 -72.91 15.61 -32.14
CA GLU A 318 -72.17 16.84 -32.17
C GLU A 318 -71.82 17.33 -30.76
N ALA A 319 -72.76 17.26 -29.81
CA ALA A 319 -72.52 17.63 -28.41
C ALA A 319 -71.43 16.75 -27.75
N GLU A 320 -71.45 15.45 -27.99
CA GLU A 320 -70.46 14.52 -27.52
C GLU A 320 -69.04 14.83 -28.12
N SER A 321 -68.99 15.15 -29.43
CA SER A 321 -67.71 15.55 -30.08
C SER A 321 -67.16 16.85 -29.53
N VAL A 322 -68.04 17.85 -29.36
CA VAL A 322 -67.63 19.15 -28.78
C VAL A 322 -67.15 18.97 -27.33
N ALA A 323 -67.85 18.13 -26.53
CA ALA A 323 -67.41 17.84 -25.17
C ALA A 323 -66.04 17.14 -25.13
N ARG A 324 -65.77 16.17 -26.04
CA ARG A 324 -64.46 15.55 -26.18
C ARG A 324 -63.38 16.53 -26.59
N LYS A 325 -63.63 17.43 -27.58
CA LYS A 325 -62.69 18.47 -27.99
C LYS A 325 -62.35 19.42 -26.82
N THR A 326 -63.35 19.79 -26.04
CA THR A 326 -63.15 20.64 -24.88
C THR A 326 -62.31 19.97 -23.79
N PHE A 327 -62.59 18.69 -23.54
CA PHE A 327 -61.77 17.89 -22.63
C PHE A 327 -60.33 17.74 -23.10
N TYR A 328 -60.09 17.44 -24.36
CA TYR A 328 -58.73 17.32 -24.90
C TYR A 328 -57.97 18.65 -24.82
N THR A 329 -58.69 19.78 -25.10
CA THR A 329 -58.11 21.12 -24.96
C THR A 329 -57.73 21.41 -23.49
N TYR A 330 -58.61 21.03 -22.55
CA TYR A 330 -58.32 21.14 -21.12
C TYR A 330 -57.12 20.28 -20.73
N ALA A 331 -57.06 19.04 -21.14
CA ALA A 331 -55.94 18.13 -20.83
C ALA A 331 -54.64 18.64 -21.40
N ILE A 332 -54.60 19.18 -22.63
CA ILE A 332 -53.42 19.78 -23.22
C ILE A 332 -52.93 20.98 -22.38
N LYS A 333 -53.86 21.88 -21.99
CA LYS A 333 -53.53 23.07 -21.20
C LYS A 333 -52.94 22.71 -19.83
N GLU A 334 -53.48 21.70 -19.17
CA GLU A 334 -52.98 21.21 -17.89
C GLU A 334 -51.61 20.50 -18.06
N LEU A 335 -51.45 19.66 -19.09
CA LEU A 335 -50.19 18.99 -19.41
C LEU A 335 -49.09 19.94 -19.83
N ASP A 336 -49.41 21.06 -20.54
CA ASP A 336 -48.40 22.05 -20.93
C ASP A 336 -47.80 22.78 -19.72
N GLN A 337 -48.47 22.81 -18.58
CA GLN A 337 -47.98 23.35 -17.32
C GLN A 337 -47.21 22.29 -16.48
N SER A 338 -47.17 21.07 -16.96
CA SER A 338 -46.63 19.92 -16.24
C SER A 338 -45.17 19.66 -16.64
N PHE A 339 -44.43 19.22 -15.66
CA PHE A 339 -43.01 18.90 -15.84
C PHE A 339 -42.58 17.79 -14.86
N ILE A 340 -41.53 17.09 -15.23
CA ILE A 340 -40.77 16.19 -14.38
C ILE A 340 -39.29 16.61 -14.59
N LYS A 341 -38.64 17.04 -13.52
CA LYS A 341 -37.27 17.55 -13.59
C LYS A 341 -36.42 16.83 -12.56
N ASP A 342 -35.38 16.14 -13.04
CA ASP A 342 -34.29 15.59 -12.26
C ASP A 342 -33.08 16.50 -12.45
N ASP A 343 -32.56 17.11 -11.38
CA ASP A 343 -31.37 17.98 -11.40
C ASP A 343 -30.13 17.29 -10.83
N GLY A 344 -30.22 15.99 -10.52
CA GLY A 344 -29.14 15.20 -9.93
C GLY A 344 -29.08 15.28 -8.40
N GLU A 345 -29.78 16.24 -7.79
CA GLU A 345 -29.86 16.41 -6.34
C GLU A 345 -31.27 16.18 -5.80
N LYS A 346 -32.25 16.43 -6.64
CA LYS A 346 -33.68 16.29 -6.30
C LYS A 346 -34.51 16.07 -7.56
N ILE A 347 -35.55 15.24 -7.46
CA ILE A 347 -36.61 15.22 -8.47
C ILE A 347 -37.75 16.10 -7.98
N SER A 348 -38.15 17.02 -8.85
CA SER A 348 -39.37 17.84 -8.73
C SER A 348 -40.33 17.53 -9.89
N PHE A 349 -41.63 17.45 -9.60
CA PHE A 349 -42.62 17.20 -10.63
C PHE A 349 -43.91 17.96 -10.38
N LYS A 350 -44.67 18.17 -11.44
CA LYS A 350 -46.02 18.66 -11.43
C LYS A 350 -46.78 17.88 -12.48
N ILE A 351 -47.72 17.04 -12.09
CA ILE A 351 -48.59 16.26 -13.01
C ILE A 351 -50.04 16.67 -12.79
N PRO A 352 -50.81 16.85 -13.85
CA PRO A 352 -52.22 17.29 -13.75
C PRO A 352 -53.11 16.15 -13.29
N PHE A 353 -54.20 16.51 -12.69
CA PHE A 353 -55.32 15.62 -12.52
C PHE A 353 -56.18 15.58 -13.83
N LEU A 354 -56.32 14.42 -14.44
CA LEU A 354 -57.15 14.19 -15.61
C LEU A 354 -58.36 13.35 -15.18
N PRO A 355 -59.60 13.90 -15.19
CA PRO A 355 -60.76 13.20 -14.71
C PRO A 355 -61.10 11.99 -15.59
N ARG A 356 -61.46 10.86 -15.01
CA ARG A 356 -61.84 9.59 -15.64
C ARG A 356 -63.32 9.32 -15.58
N THR A 357 -64.01 9.94 -14.66
CA THR A 357 -65.43 9.69 -14.38
C THR A 357 -66.24 10.98 -14.37
N PRO A 358 -67.58 10.92 -14.61
CA PRO A 358 -68.47 12.06 -14.47
C PRO A 358 -68.41 12.77 -13.11
N GLY A 359 -68.14 11.97 -12.04
CA GLY A 359 -67.95 12.52 -10.70
C GLY A 359 -66.72 13.36 -10.57
N GLU A 360 -65.61 12.91 -11.15
CA GLU A 360 -64.33 13.59 -11.13
C GLU A 360 -64.34 14.87 -11.99
N VAL A 361 -65.08 14.89 -13.11
CA VAL A 361 -65.25 16.09 -13.94
C VAL A 361 -65.88 17.23 -13.15
N LYS A 362 -66.76 16.95 -12.18
CA LYS A 362 -67.38 17.97 -11.33
C LYS A 362 -66.36 18.80 -10.53
N GLY A 363 -65.18 18.27 -10.27
CA GLY A 363 -64.07 18.95 -9.62
C GLY A 363 -63.19 19.82 -10.55
N THR A 364 -63.48 19.87 -11.84
CA THR A 364 -62.65 20.56 -12.85
C THR A 364 -63.29 21.85 -13.37
N GLN A 365 -62.46 22.68 -14.01
CA GLN A 365 -62.92 23.89 -14.71
C GLN A 365 -63.91 23.58 -15.85
N LEU A 366 -63.92 22.38 -16.40
CA LEU A 366 -64.88 21.92 -17.39
C LEU A 366 -66.33 21.96 -16.89
N TYR A 367 -66.52 21.80 -15.59
CA TYR A 367 -67.81 21.80 -14.93
C TYR A 367 -68.12 23.13 -14.27
N THR A 368 -67.15 23.80 -13.67
CA THR A 368 -67.37 24.99 -12.86
C THR A 368 -67.28 26.31 -13.64
N ASP A 369 -66.62 26.34 -14.76
CA ASP A 369 -66.44 27.60 -15.52
C ASP A 369 -67.61 27.87 -16.43
N ALA A 370 -68.01 29.13 -16.55
CA ALA A 370 -69.07 29.60 -17.40
C ALA A 370 -68.62 29.68 -18.87
N MET A 371 -68.55 28.51 -19.54
CA MET A 371 -68.04 28.40 -20.91
C MET A 371 -69.09 27.96 -21.94
N TRP A 372 -70.25 27.51 -21.48
CA TRP A 372 -71.28 26.90 -22.33
C TRP A 372 -72.37 27.88 -22.65
N PRO A 373 -72.82 28.04 -23.92
CA PRO A 373 -73.83 28.94 -24.27
C PRO A 373 -75.25 28.45 -23.80
N THR A 374 -76.09 29.40 -23.43
CA THR A 374 -77.47 29.12 -23.01
C THR A 374 -78.47 29.83 -23.93
N SER A 375 -79.62 29.24 -24.12
CA SER A 375 -80.79 29.87 -24.75
C SER A 375 -82.12 29.39 -24.09
N THR A 376 -83.19 30.12 -24.30
CA THR A 376 -84.48 29.65 -23.86
C THR A 376 -84.93 28.39 -24.60
N ASN A 377 -85.80 27.59 -23.97
CA ASN A 377 -86.43 26.45 -24.61
C ASN A 377 -87.47 26.92 -25.73
N ASP A 378 -87.99 25.97 -26.50
CA ASP A 378 -88.94 26.27 -27.58
C ASP A 378 -90.22 27.01 -27.09
N GLY A 379 -90.47 27.04 -25.78
CA GLY A 379 -91.57 27.78 -25.16
C GLY A 379 -91.17 29.18 -24.63
N GLY A 380 -89.88 29.50 -24.60
CA GLY A 380 -89.37 30.77 -24.14
C GLY A 380 -89.31 30.97 -22.60
N GLU A 381 -89.64 29.89 -21.84
CA GLU A 381 -89.86 29.96 -20.39
C GLU A 381 -88.59 29.66 -19.55
N THR A 382 -87.75 28.73 -20.00
CA THR A 382 -86.56 28.26 -19.25
C THR A 382 -85.31 28.30 -20.09
N TYR A 383 -84.16 28.74 -19.47
CA TYR A 383 -82.85 28.67 -20.11
C TYR A 383 -82.27 27.25 -19.99
N GLN A 384 -81.76 26.72 -21.10
CA GLN A 384 -81.10 25.41 -21.23
C GLN A 384 -79.68 25.57 -21.67
N LEU A 385 -78.81 24.66 -21.24
CA LEU A 385 -77.43 24.63 -21.62
C LEU A 385 -77.23 23.92 -22.97
N HIS A 386 -76.33 24.41 -23.79
CA HIS A 386 -76.03 23.81 -25.10
C HIS A 386 -74.47 23.62 -25.28
N TYR A 387 -74.12 22.62 -26.12
CA TYR A 387 -72.71 22.36 -26.47
C TYR A 387 -72.07 23.47 -27.26
N GLY A 388 -72.83 24.33 -27.88
CA GLY A 388 -72.37 25.41 -28.71
C GLY A 388 -73.49 26.16 -29.40
N THR A 389 -73.20 27.30 -30.01
CA THR A 389 -74.19 28.10 -30.78
C THR A 389 -74.72 27.39 -32.08
N GLY A 390 -74.03 26.31 -32.50
CA GLY A 390 -74.43 25.43 -33.59
C GLY A 390 -75.62 24.59 -33.28
N CYS A 391 -76.01 24.36 -32.02
CA CYS A 391 -77.09 23.53 -31.60
C CYS A 391 -78.43 24.03 -32.20
N PRO A 392 -79.24 23.12 -32.82
CA PRO A 392 -80.59 23.51 -33.28
C PRO A 392 -81.48 24.05 -32.20
N GLY A 393 -81.35 23.55 -30.96
CA GLY A 393 -82.13 24.05 -29.82
C GLY A 393 -81.70 25.45 -29.39
N TYR A 394 -80.39 25.77 -29.49
CA TYR A 394 -79.92 27.12 -29.27
C TYR A 394 -80.38 28.13 -30.27
N LYS A 395 -80.38 27.73 -31.56
CA LYS A 395 -80.86 28.60 -32.68
C LYS A 395 -82.35 28.90 -32.64
N ASN A 396 -83.14 28.02 -32.06
CA ASN A 396 -84.55 28.20 -31.93
C ASN A 396 -85.01 29.01 -30.70
N GLY A 397 -84.18 29.15 -29.72
CA GLY A 397 -84.37 29.95 -28.50
C GLY A 397 -83.80 31.35 -28.54
N SER A 398 -84.15 32.18 -27.57
CA SER A 398 -83.53 33.45 -27.37
C SER A 398 -82.19 33.27 -26.69
N PRO A 399 -81.04 33.78 -27.20
CA PRO A 399 -79.69 33.63 -26.61
C PRO A 399 -79.61 34.20 -25.19
N GLY A 400 -79.05 33.40 -24.27
CA GLY A 400 -78.60 33.82 -22.95
C GLY A 400 -77.12 34.15 -22.94
N GLY A 401 -76.49 34.17 -21.82
CA GLY A 401 -75.04 34.28 -21.69
C GLY A 401 -74.32 32.93 -21.72
N LEU A 402 -73.03 32.96 -21.37
CA LEU A 402 -72.33 31.72 -21.04
C LEU A 402 -72.66 31.32 -19.60
N ALA A 403 -72.77 30.03 -19.37
CA ALA A 403 -72.98 29.48 -18.03
C ALA A 403 -72.12 28.25 -17.81
N SER A 404 -71.97 27.87 -16.53
CA SER A 404 -71.29 26.65 -16.12
C SER A 404 -72.28 25.45 -16.15
N VAL A 405 -71.71 24.23 -16.21
CA VAL A 405 -72.53 23.03 -16.08
C VAL A 405 -73.16 22.93 -14.68
N VAL A 406 -72.42 23.43 -13.64
CA VAL A 406 -72.87 23.39 -12.25
C VAL A 406 -74.17 24.19 -12.03
N ASP A 407 -74.33 25.30 -12.72
CA ASP A 407 -75.55 26.15 -12.60
C ASP A 407 -76.79 25.50 -13.23
N TYR A 408 -76.57 24.51 -14.08
CA TYR A 408 -77.58 23.80 -14.84
C TYR A 408 -77.75 22.31 -14.45
N ASP A 409 -76.92 21.80 -13.50
CA ASP A 409 -77.06 20.44 -13.03
C ASP A 409 -78.43 20.20 -12.40
N GLY A 410 -79.11 19.14 -12.88
CA GLY A 410 -80.49 18.81 -12.43
C GLY A 410 -81.62 19.62 -13.08
N ARG A 411 -81.30 20.54 -14.03
CA ARG A 411 -82.33 21.27 -14.83
C ARG A 411 -82.78 20.48 -16.06
N GLU A 412 -83.85 20.93 -16.70
CA GLU A 412 -84.34 20.34 -17.97
C GLU A 412 -83.26 20.52 -19.05
N LEU A 413 -82.87 19.41 -19.66
CA LEU A 413 -81.89 19.41 -20.74
C LEU A 413 -82.50 19.85 -22.07
N CYS A 414 -81.68 20.44 -22.94
CA CYS A 414 -82.12 20.69 -24.32
C CYS A 414 -82.49 19.40 -25.05
N LYS A 415 -83.75 19.28 -25.51
CA LYS A 415 -84.29 18.10 -26.20
C LYS A 415 -83.53 17.71 -27.49
N LYS A 416 -82.68 18.58 -28.05
CA LYS A 416 -81.89 18.35 -29.26
C LYS A 416 -80.47 17.83 -29.01
N CYS A 417 -79.73 18.41 -28.05
CA CYS A 417 -78.41 18.02 -27.81
C CYS A 417 -78.22 17.18 -26.55
N GLU A 418 -79.12 17.22 -25.59
CA GLU A 418 -79.09 16.50 -24.31
C GLU A 418 -77.72 16.74 -23.59
N PHE A 419 -77.17 17.99 -23.69
CA PHE A 419 -75.84 18.33 -23.15
C PHE A 419 -75.92 18.56 -21.62
N ASP A 420 -75.18 17.73 -20.86
CA ASP A 420 -75.08 17.78 -19.40
C ASP A 420 -73.77 17.17 -18.89
N VAL A 421 -73.64 16.93 -17.60
CA VAL A 421 -72.52 16.26 -16.96
C VAL A 421 -72.34 14.83 -17.47
N VAL A 422 -73.37 14.13 -17.81
CA VAL A 422 -73.32 12.78 -18.37
C VAL A 422 -72.74 12.82 -19.78
N THR A 423 -73.06 13.84 -20.55
CA THR A 423 -72.47 14.06 -21.87
C THR A 423 -71.00 14.37 -21.75
N LEU A 424 -70.50 15.24 -20.79
CA LEU A 424 -69.11 15.47 -20.48
C LEU A 424 -68.43 14.19 -20.00
N GLY A 425 -69.09 13.42 -19.14
CA GLY A 425 -68.54 12.13 -18.69
C GLY A 425 -68.38 11.12 -19.81
N ARG A 426 -69.30 11.09 -20.78
CA ARG A 426 -69.17 10.25 -21.99
C ARG A 426 -68.11 10.75 -22.93
N ALA A 427 -67.73 12.02 -22.89
CA ALA A 427 -66.65 12.57 -23.67
C ALA A 427 -65.27 11.94 -23.29
N LEU A 428 -65.14 11.48 -22.08
CA LEU A 428 -63.96 10.75 -21.61
C LEU A 428 -63.89 9.33 -22.19
N MET A 429 -65.01 8.84 -22.77
CA MET A 429 -65.18 7.58 -23.53
C MET A 429 -65.01 6.28 -22.71
N PRO A 430 -65.61 5.17 -23.19
CA PRO A 430 -65.55 3.89 -22.49
C PRO A 430 -64.20 3.42 -22.00
N PRO A 431 -63.08 3.66 -22.69
CA PRO A 431 -61.77 3.27 -22.17
C PRO A 431 -61.43 3.89 -20.85
N SER A 432 -61.93 5.11 -20.53
CA SER A 432 -61.58 5.79 -19.26
C SER A 432 -62.38 5.25 -18.05
N PHE A 433 -63.46 4.56 -18.29
CA PHE A 433 -64.25 3.93 -17.22
C PHE A 433 -63.83 2.49 -16.91
N ILE A 434 -62.96 1.92 -17.68
CA ILE A 434 -62.49 0.56 -17.57
C ILE A 434 -60.98 0.62 -17.25
N GLU A 435 -60.47 -0.34 -16.51
CA GLU A 435 -59.07 -0.46 -16.14
C GLU A 435 -58.12 -0.67 -17.34
N ASN A 436 -58.41 -0.08 -18.49
CA ASN A 436 -57.65 -0.17 -19.70
C ASN A 436 -57.72 1.09 -20.60
N GLY A 437 -58.23 2.21 -20.07
CA GLY A 437 -58.23 3.50 -20.76
C GLY A 437 -56.89 4.19 -20.66
N PHE A 438 -56.61 5.23 -21.53
CA PHE A 438 -55.38 6.01 -21.45
C PHE A 438 -55.30 6.76 -20.12
N GLU A 439 -56.38 7.39 -19.69
CA GLU A 439 -56.47 8.13 -18.42
C GLU A 439 -56.29 7.22 -17.20
N TYR A 440 -56.71 5.97 -17.29
CA TYR A 440 -56.48 4.95 -16.25
C TYR A 440 -55.00 4.68 -16.08
N HIS A 441 -54.25 4.38 -17.16
CA HIS A 441 -52.82 4.12 -17.11
C HIS A 441 -52.02 5.37 -16.84
N PHE A 442 -52.50 6.55 -17.22
CA PHE A 442 -51.88 7.81 -16.83
C PHE A 442 -51.95 8.04 -15.32
N ASP A 443 -53.03 7.67 -14.68
CA ASP A 443 -53.19 7.74 -13.24
C ASP A 443 -52.31 6.71 -12.51
N GLU A 444 -52.27 5.46 -13.01
CA GLU A 444 -51.31 4.45 -12.52
C GLU A 444 -49.86 4.92 -12.66
N PHE A 445 -49.52 5.55 -13.79
CA PHE A 445 -48.20 6.16 -13.98
C PHE A 445 -47.94 7.27 -12.97
N LYS A 446 -48.92 8.15 -12.74
CA LYS A 446 -48.80 9.25 -11.78
C LYS A 446 -48.52 8.73 -10.37
N ASP A 447 -49.28 7.75 -9.90
CA ASP A 447 -49.09 7.14 -8.57
C ASP A 447 -47.72 6.48 -8.46
N ALA A 448 -47.34 5.70 -9.48
CA ALA A 448 -46.01 5.06 -9.51
C ALA A 448 -44.83 6.08 -9.62
N LEU A 449 -45.10 7.22 -10.27
CA LEU A 449 -44.10 8.32 -10.32
C LEU A 449 -43.98 9.01 -8.97
N GLU A 450 -45.07 9.20 -8.22
CA GLU A 450 -45.03 9.75 -6.88
C GLU A 450 -44.16 8.87 -5.97
N ASP A 451 -44.35 7.55 -5.98
CA ASP A 451 -43.51 6.58 -5.28
C ASP A 451 -42.05 6.65 -5.72
N TYR A 452 -41.79 6.72 -7.03
CA TYR A 452 -40.44 6.82 -7.57
C TYR A 452 -39.71 8.10 -7.12
N VAL A 453 -40.41 9.24 -7.16
CA VAL A 453 -39.84 10.54 -6.73
C VAL A 453 -39.54 10.53 -5.24
N GLU A 454 -40.41 9.94 -4.42
CA GLU A 454 -40.14 9.80 -2.97
C GLU A 454 -38.92 8.94 -2.71
N CYS A 455 -38.84 7.74 -3.31
CA CYS A 455 -37.68 6.85 -3.18
C CYS A 455 -36.39 7.51 -3.68
N ARG A 456 -36.46 8.17 -4.85
CA ARG A 456 -35.26 8.82 -5.43
C ARG A 456 -34.77 10.01 -4.62
N ASN A 457 -35.67 10.83 -4.08
CA ASN A 457 -35.29 11.93 -3.20
C ASN A 457 -34.68 11.42 -1.88
N LYS A 458 -35.18 10.31 -1.34
CA LYS A 458 -34.58 9.64 -0.18
C LYS A 458 -33.19 9.09 -0.54
N GLU A 459 -33.01 8.51 -1.72
CA GLU A 459 -31.73 8.03 -2.21
C GLU A 459 -30.70 9.16 -2.33
N PHE A 460 -31.08 10.33 -2.84
CA PHE A 460 -30.21 11.51 -2.89
C PHE A 460 -29.82 12.01 -1.50
N GLU A 461 -30.69 11.95 -0.54
CA GLU A 461 -30.39 12.31 0.86
C GLU A 461 -29.38 11.34 1.46
N LEU A 462 -29.59 10.03 1.29
CA LEU A 462 -28.67 9.00 1.77
C LEU A 462 -27.33 9.04 1.04
N MET A 463 -27.32 9.41 -0.25
CA MET A 463 -26.07 9.62 -1.00
C MET A 463 -25.22 10.70 -0.37
N ARG A 464 -25.81 11.87 -0.01
CA ARG A 464 -25.10 12.94 0.70
C ARG A 464 -24.59 12.51 2.07
N GLN A 465 -25.41 11.77 2.81
CA GLN A 465 -24.98 11.22 4.10
C GLN A 465 -23.81 10.27 3.96
N THR A 466 -23.82 9.41 2.94
CA THR A 466 -22.72 8.47 2.65
C THR A 466 -21.46 9.23 2.20
N GLU A 467 -21.60 10.31 1.43
CA GLU A 467 -20.48 11.20 1.07
C GLU A 467 -19.87 11.86 2.31
N ASP A 468 -20.71 12.37 3.22
CA ASP A 468 -20.25 12.97 4.49
C ASP A 468 -19.50 11.94 5.37
N GLU A 469 -19.98 10.70 5.46
CA GLU A 469 -19.29 9.64 6.21
C GLU A 469 -18.00 9.18 5.52
N ALA A 470 -17.97 9.14 4.19
CA ALA A 470 -16.75 8.88 3.42
C ALA A 470 -15.69 9.97 3.64
N ASP A 471 -16.11 11.24 3.69
CA ASP A 471 -15.25 12.38 4.05
C ASP A 471 -14.67 12.23 5.47
N ARG A 472 -15.48 11.83 6.44
CA ARG A 472 -15.03 11.58 7.82
C ARG A 472 -14.03 10.44 7.88
N ALA A 473 -14.32 9.32 7.21
CA ALA A 473 -13.42 8.18 7.15
C ALA A 473 -12.08 8.53 6.48
N SER A 474 -12.13 9.29 5.37
CA SER A 474 -10.94 9.82 4.70
C SER A 474 -10.10 10.73 5.59
N ASN A 475 -10.75 11.64 6.33
CA ASN A 475 -10.07 12.55 7.25
C ASN A 475 -9.44 11.79 8.44
N ALA A 476 -10.13 10.78 8.99
CA ALA A 476 -9.59 9.93 10.05
C ALA A 476 -8.36 9.13 9.54
N PHE A 477 -8.45 8.59 8.33
CA PHE A 477 -7.34 7.93 7.66
C PHE A 477 -6.14 8.88 7.46
N ASP A 478 -6.37 10.08 6.91
CA ASP A 478 -5.32 11.08 6.65
C ASP A 478 -4.63 11.55 7.95
N GLN A 479 -5.39 11.72 9.03
CA GLN A 479 -4.82 12.05 10.34
C GLN A 479 -3.98 10.92 10.91
N ALA A 480 -4.44 9.68 10.80
CA ALA A 480 -3.73 8.52 11.32
C ALA A 480 -2.47 8.21 10.51
N ILE A 481 -2.53 8.30 9.18
CA ILE A 481 -1.37 8.02 8.33
C ILE A 481 -0.27 9.08 8.48
N LYS A 482 -0.61 10.32 8.79
CA LYS A 482 0.37 11.38 9.10
C LYS A 482 1.24 11.06 10.31
N ALA A 483 0.78 10.20 11.22
CA ALA A 483 1.60 9.70 12.31
C ALA A 483 2.77 8.80 11.84
N LEU A 484 2.73 8.26 10.61
CA LEU A 484 3.87 7.57 9.99
C LEU A 484 4.98 8.53 9.54
N SER A 485 4.65 9.79 9.26
CA SER A 485 5.59 10.80 8.75
C SER A 485 6.53 11.39 9.81
N GLY A 486 6.54 10.83 11.04
CA GLY A 486 7.44 11.24 12.12
C GLY A 486 8.93 11.10 11.76
N GLU A 487 9.78 11.80 12.51
CA GLU A 487 11.23 11.74 12.34
C GLU A 487 11.74 10.30 12.43
N ARG A 488 12.67 9.95 11.52
CA ARG A 488 13.32 8.65 11.52
C ARG A 488 14.20 8.48 12.74
N PRO A 489 14.31 7.26 13.28
CA PRO A 489 15.20 7.00 14.39
C PRO A 489 16.65 7.29 13.96
N ARG A 490 17.35 8.03 14.79
CA ARG A 490 18.78 8.27 14.60
C ARG A 490 19.55 7.05 15.08
N ILE A 491 20.16 6.31 14.16
CA ILE A 491 21.01 5.15 14.47
C ILE A 491 22.45 5.61 14.56
N ALA A 492 22.96 5.82 15.77
CA ALA A 492 24.31 6.29 16.05
C ALA A 492 24.94 5.48 17.21
N PRO A 493 25.24 4.18 16.98
CA PRO A 493 25.70 3.27 18.03
C PRO A 493 27.11 3.57 18.52
N PRO A 494 27.54 2.97 19.64
CA PRO A 494 28.95 2.87 20.01
C PRO A 494 29.77 2.26 18.87
N GLY A 495 30.93 2.82 18.60
CA GLY A 495 31.79 2.37 17.49
C GLY A 495 31.44 2.98 16.12
N ARG A 496 30.49 3.93 16.04
CA ARG A 496 30.11 4.60 14.78
C ARG A 496 31.28 5.29 14.04
N ASN A 497 32.31 5.76 14.77
CA ASN A 497 33.50 6.38 14.19
C ASN A 497 34.62 5.37 13.93
N GLY A 498 34.46 4.13 14.36
CA GLY A 498 35.40 3.05 14.15
C GLY A 498 35.70 2.25 15.42
N VAL A 499 36.54 1.26 15.24
CA VAL A 499 37.00 0.36 16.29
C VAL A 499 38.53 0.36 16.28
N VAL A 500 39.16 0.48 17.46
CA VAL A 500 40.60 0.41 17.62
C VAL A 500 40.97 -0.86 18.35
N ALA A 501 41.77 -1.73 17.74
CA ALA A 501 42.24 -2.98 18.30
C ALA A 501 43.71 -2.91 18.70
N PHE A 502 44.02 -3.65 19.73
CA PHE A 502 45.38 -3.86 20.24
C PHE A 502 45.67 -5.36 20.24
N ALA A 503 46.84 -5.74 19.75
CA ALA A 503 47.35 -7.10 19.86
C ALA A 503 48.77 -7.11 20.41
N VAL A 504 49.06 -8.08 21.26
CA VAL A 504 50.40 -8.29 21.83
C VAL A 504 50.79 -9.74 21.60
N SER A 505 51.97 -9.98 21.05
CA SER A 505 52.50 -11.33 20.89
C SER A 505 53.22 -11.79 22.17
N SER A 506 53.23 -13.11 22.41
CA SER A 506 54.16 -13.67 23.40
C SER A 506 55.63 -13.46 23.00
N GLU A 507 56.51 -13.63 23.97
CA GLU A 507 57.96 -13.69 23.71
C GLU A 507 58.30 -14.93 22.87
N VAL A 508 59.23 -14.78 21.93
CA VAL A 508 59.61 -15.84 21.00
C VAL A 508 61.07 -15.80 20.74
N THR A 509 61.69 -16.96 20.75
CA THR A 509 63.10 -17.13 20.34
C THR A 509 63.20 -17.54 18.87
N THR A 510 64.28 -17.15 18.20
CA THR A 510 64.57 -17.63 16.85
C THR A 510 64.58 -19.16 16.81
N PRO A 511 63.93 -19.77 15.78
CA PRO A 511 63.96 -21.23 15.60
C PRO A 511 65.40 -21.76 15.53
N ASP A 512 65.61 -22.97 16.03
CA ASP A 512 66.93 -23.63 16.08
C ASP A 512 67.60 -23.72 14.68
N GLU A 513 66.77 -23.81 13.63
CA GLU A 513 67.24 -23.85 12.24
C GLU A 513 67.91 -22.53 11.78
N LEU A 514 67.69 -21.40 12.48
CA LEU A 514 68.25 -20.11 12.23
C LEU A 514 69.45 -19.83 13.17
N ASN A 515 69.69 -20.69 14.14
CA ASN A 515 70.79 -20.61 15.08
C ASN A 515 72.07 -21.23 14.48
N SER A 516 73.21 -20.65 14.68
CA SER A 516 74.50 -21.16 14.22
C SER A 516 75.60 -20.79 15.19
N SER A 517 76.78 -21.39 15.03
CA SER A 517 77.93 -21.02 15.82
C SER A 517 78.37 -19.53 15.67
N PHE A 518 77.78 -18.84 14.68
CA PHE A 518 78.02 -17.44 14.37
C PHE A 518 76.91 -16.50 14.75
N ASN A 519 75.73 -17.04 15.11
CA ASN A 519 74.53 -16.27 15.47
C ASN A 519 73.87 -16.98 16.64
N THR A 520 73.85 -16.35 17.79
CA THR A 520 73.14 -16.83 18.97
C THR A 520 71.71 -16.65 18.80
N ALA A 521 70.90 -17.47 19.49
CA ALA A 521 69.43 -17.31 19.53
C ALA A 521 69.07 -15.85 19.90
N VAL A 522 68.27 -15.23 19.07
CA VAL A 522 67.76 -13.88 19.34
C VAL A 522 66.38 -14.06 20.01
N GLU A 523 66.31 -13.62 21.24
CA GLU A 523 65.05 -13.50 21.97
C GLU A 523 64.37 -12.21 21.51
N LEU A 524 63.19 -12.38 20.92
CA LEU A 524 62.28 -11.29 20.64
C LEU A 524 61.29 -11.19 21.81
N GLY A 525 61.36 -10.10 22.56
CA GLY A 525 60.39 -9.77 23.58
C GLY A 525 58.95 -9.61 22.97
N SER A 526 57.97 -9.55 23.83
CA SER A 526 56.58 -9.30 23.41
C SER A 526 56.49 -8.05 22.56
N ARG A 527 55.74 -8.14 21.46
CA ARG A 527 55.51 -7.04 20.50
C ARG A 527 54.05 -6.65 20.48
N GLY A 528 53.78 -5.34 20.53
CA GLY A 528 52.43 -4.80 20.41
C GLY A 528 52.22 -4.19 19.04
N ALA A 529 50.98 -4.35 18.55
CA ALA A 529 50.49 -3.67 17.36
C ALA A 529 49.12 -3.05 17.65
N ILE A 530 48.84 -1.97 16.93
CA ILE A 530 47.55 -1.26 17.00
C ILE A 530 46.99 -1.18 15.61
N SER A 531 45.68 -1.46 15.47
CA SER A 531 44.98 -1.33 14.22
C SER A 531 43.64 -0.64 14.43
N ALA A 532 43.11 -0.04 13.39
CA ALA A 532 41.76 0.53 13.43
C ALA A 532 40.95 0.18 12.17
N ALA A 533 39.67 -0.01 12.36
CA ALA A 533 38.74 -0.21 11.29
C ALA A 533 37.53 0.72 11.42
N VAL A 534 37.03 1.21 10.29
CA VAL A 534 35.82 2.05 10.18
C VAL A 534 34.79 1.34 9.34
N LEU A 535 33.54 1.78 9.47
CA LEU A 535 32.47 1.31 8.63
C LEU A 535 32.34 2.17 7.38
N ALA A 536 32.69 1.62 6.23
CA ALA A 536 32.49 2.26 4.94
C ALA A 536 31.15 1.88 4.34
N PRO A 537 30.32 2.86 3.91
CA PRO A 537 29.07 2.56 3.23
C PRO A 537 29.36 1.96 1.84
N ASP A 538 28.69 0.85 1.53
CA ASP A 538 28.71 0.24 0.20
C ASP A 538 27.50 0.71 -0.60
N ASN A 539 27.63 0.85 -1.92
CA ASN A 539 26.53 1.26 -2.76
C ASN A 539 25.44 0.20 -2.73
N ALA A 540 24.24 0.58 -2.28
CA ALA A 540 23.09 -0.29 -2.29
C ALA A 540 22.60 -0.49 -3.73
N THR A 541 22.43 -1.76 -4.13
CA THR A 541 21.73 -2.15 -5.35
C THR A 541 20.48 -2.94 -4.96
N ALA A 542 19.52 -3.11 -5.86
CA ALA A 542 18.31 -3.89 -5.61
C ALA A 542 18.61 -5.31 -5.11
N GLN A 543 19.73 -5.89 -5.55
CA GLN A 543 20.14 -7.26 -5.20
C GLN A 543 21.13 -7.34 -4.02
N ASN A 544 21.78 -6.22 -3.64
CA ASN A 544 22.79 -6.18 -2.59
C ASN A 544 22.53 -4.99 -1.67
N ASN A 545 21.58 -5.16 -0.76
CA ASN A 545 21.25 -4.19 0.26
C ASN A 545 20.99 -4.92 1.59
N VAL A 546 20.77 -4.16 2.66
CA VAL A 546 20.53 -4.69 4.01
C VAL A 546 19.34 -5.67 4.01
N LEU A 547 18.26 -5.35 3.31
CA LEU A 547 17.04 -6.16 3.31
C LEU A 547 17.19 -7.44 2.49
N SER A 548 17.81 -7.38 1.31
CA SER A 548 18.01 -8.57 0.49
C SER A 548 18.89 -9.60 1.21
N ARG A 549 19.89 -9.15 1.97
CA ARG A 549 20.68 -10.05 2.83
C ARG A 549 19.91 -10.62 4.00
N PHE A 550 19.06 -9.82 4.64
CA PHE A 550 18.22 -10.30 5.72
C PHE A 550 17.26 -11.40 5.25
N PHE A 551 16.57 -11.16 4.11
CA PHE A 551 15.64 -12.15 3.57
C PHE A 551 16.32 -13.42 3.08
N SER A 552 17.47 -13.34 2.41
CA SER A 552 18.20 -14.54 2.00
C SER A 552 18.63 -15.37 3.21
N THR A 553 19.05 -14.73 4.30
CA THR A 553 19.41 -15.43 5.54
C THR A 553 18.19 -16.06 6.25
N LEU A 554 17.04 -15.39 6.17
CA LEU A 554 15.78 -15.88 6.73
C LEU A 554 15.27 -17.10 5.94
N GLU A 555 15.32 -17.03 4.61
CA GLU A 555 14.93 -18.12 3.71
C GLU A 555 15.79 -19.37 3.90
N GLU A 556 17.10 -19.20 4.02
CA GLU A 556 18.04 -20.32 4.31
C GLU A 556 17.75 -21.03 5.63
N ARG A 557 17.21 -20.32 6.63
CA ARG A 557 16.96 -20.86 7.99
C ARG A 557 15.55 -21.36 8.21
N SER A 558 14.55 -20.86 7.48
CA SER A 558 13.12 -21.17 7.74
C SER A 558 12.66 -22.52 7.20
N GLY A 559 13.48 -23.21 6.40
CA GLY A 559 13.28 -24.64 6.08
C GLY A 559 11.83 -25.06 5.76
N GLY A 560 11.07 -24.27 5.00
CA GLY A 560 9.81 -24.74 4.43
C GLY A 560 8.51 -24.30 5.10
N VAL A 561 8.50 -23.31 5.99
CA VAL A 561 7.24 -22.72 6.55
C VAL A 561 6.60 -21.71 5.56
N ALA A 562 7.14 -21.60 4.36
CA ALA A 562 6.75 -20.64 3.32
C ALA A 562 5.28 -20.72 2.86
N GLY A 563 4.56 -21.81 3.06
CA GLY A 563 3.23 -22.02 2.50
C GLY A 563 2.06 -21.30 3.21
N VAL A 564 2.27 -20.77 4.42
CA VAL A 564 1.20 -20.08 5.20
C VAL A 564 1.35 -18.56 5.14
N LEU A 565 2.49 -18.07 4.64
CA LEU A 565 2.90 -16.68 4.65
C LEU A 565 2.57 -15.92 3.35
N ASP A 566 2.05 -16.61 2.32
CA ASP A 566 2.04 -16.10 0.94
C ASP A 566 1.27 -14.79 0.73
N GLY A 567 0.22 -14.50 1.48
CA GLY A 567 -0.55 -13.27 1.28
C GLY A 567 0.06 -12.03 1.97
N VAL A 568 0.27 -12.11 3.28
CA VAL A 568 0.75 -10.94 4.08
C VAL A 568 2.24 -10.70 3.84
N MET A 569 3.03 -11.77 3.68
CA MET A 569 4.47 -11.66 3.39
C MET A 569 4.74 -11.20 1.95
N ASP A 570 3.87 -11.50 1.01
CA ASP A 570 3.98 -10.99 -0.35
C ASP A 570 3.77 -9.47 -0.38
N VAL A 571 2.75 -8.96 0.30
CA VAL A 571 2.50 -7.52 0.47
C VAL A 571 3.66 -6.85 1.20
N TRP A 572 4.09 -7.41 2.32
CA TRP A 572 5.21 -6.90 3.09
C TRP A 572 6.55 -7.02 2.34
N GLY A 573 6.77 -8.13 1.66
CA GLY A 573 7.95 -8.35 0.81
C GLY A 573 8.01 -7.39 -0.37
N ARG A 574 6.90 -7.09 -1.05
CA ARG A 574 6.85 -6.10 -2.12
C ARG A 574 7.14 -4.69 -1.60
N LEU A 575 6.57 -4.30 -0.47
CA LEU A 575 6.85 -3.04 0.20
C LEU A 575 8.32 -2.91 0.61
N LEU A 576 8.95 -3.99 1.07
CA LEU A 576 10.36 -4.02 1.43
C LEU A 576 11.32 -4.03 0.22
N VAL A 577 10.97 -4.74 -0.85
CA VAL A 577 11.77 -4.80 -2.09
C VAL A 577 11.62 -3.50 -2.90
N GLY A 578 10.46 -2.89 -2.89
CA GLY A 578 10.19 -1.58 -3.51
C GLY A 578 10.79 -0.39 -2.77
N TYR A 579 11.64 -0.62 -1.78
CA TYR A 579 12.10 0.37 -0.82
C TYR A 579 12.89 1.57 -1.38
N GLY A 580 13.22 1.58 -2.65
CA GLY A 580 13.73 2.78 -3.35
C GLY A 580 12.60 3.76 -3.72
N ASP A 581 11.35 3.27 -3.80
CA ASP A 581 10.14 4.05 -4.11
C ASP A 581 8.95 3.51 -3.30
N ILE A 582 9.04 3.67 -1.99
CA ILE A 582 8.02 3.14 -1.05
C ILE A 582 6.64 3.72 -1.32
N GLN A 583 6.59 5.01 -1.65
CA GLN A 583 5.33 5.70 -1.91
C GLN A 583 4.68 5.16 -3.18
N GLY A 584 5.46 5.04 -4.27
CA GLY A 584 4.98 4.44 -5.53
C GLY A 584 4.54 3.00 -5.34
N SER A 585 5.28 2.19 -4.56
CA SER A 585 4.94 0.78 -4.32
C SER A 585 3.69 0.62 -3.45
N ALA A 586 3.45 1.48 -2.48
CA ALA A 586 2.24 1.44 -1.65
C ALA A 586 1.00 1.90 -2.43
N ASP A 587 1.15 2.92 -3.26
CA ASP A 587 0.11 3.45 -4.15
C ASP A 587 -0.25 2.43 -5.24
N GLU A 588 0.75 1.80 -5.89
CA GLU A 588 0.57 0.73 -6.87
C GLU A 588 -0.15 -0.48 -6.25
N LEU A 589 0.27 -0.92 -5.06
CA LEU A 589 -0.36 -2.03 -4.34
C LEU A 589 -1.83 -1.74 -4.03
N MET A 590 -2.13 -0.54 -3.52
CA MET A 590 -3.49 -0.13 -3.19
C MET A 590 -4.33 -0.02 -4.45
N GLY A 591 -3.79 0.55 -5.53
CA GLY A 591 -4.42 0.60 -6.85
C GLY A 591 -4.73 -0.80 -7.42
N GLU A 592 -3.82 -1.76 -7.32
CA GLU A 592 -4.06 -3.15 -7.72
C GLU A 592 -5.17 -3.81 -6.88
N MET A 593 -5.19 -3.59 -5.55
CA MET A 593 -6.21 -4.12 -4.65
C MET A 593 -7.58 -3.52 -4.95
N ILE A 594 -7.69 -2.21 -5.14
CA ILE A 594 -8.93 -1.51 -5.50
C ILE A 594 -9.45 -1.97 -6.86
N ASN A 595 -8.58 -2.04 -7.87
CA ASN A 595 -8.93 -2.54 -9.21
C ASN A 595 -9.38 -4.01 -9.20
N GLY A 596 -8.81 -4.82 -8.32
CA GLY A 596 -9.18 -6.23 -8.13
C GLY A 596 -10.58 -6.43 -7.54
N LEU A 597 -11.12 -5.43 -6.83
CA LEU A 597 -12.47 -5.47 -6.27
C LEU A 597 -13.57 -5.23 -7.32
N GLY A 598 -13.22 -4.72 -8.51
CA GLY A 598 -14.17 -4.40 -9.57
C GLY A 598 -14.83 -3.03 -9.34
N GLY A 599 -15.00 -2.26 -10.41
CA GLY A 599 -15.67 -0.95 -10.34
C GLY A 599 -17.17 -1.11 -10.06
N GLY A 600 -17.64 -0.63 -8.93
CA GLY A 600 -19.06 -0.49 -8.64
C GLY A 600 -19.71 0.53 -9.58
N GLY A 601 -20.85 0.19 -10.20
CA GLY A 601 -21.66 1.15 -10.94
C GLY A 601 -22.63 1.89 -10.00
N GLY A 602 -23.12 3.08 -10.44
CA GLY A 602 -24.12 3.85 -9.70
C GLY A 602 -23.54 4.84 -8.67
N ALA A 603 -24.40 5.31 -7.76
CA ALA A 603 -24.05 6.34 -6.78
C ALA A 603 -22.88 5.93 -5.87
N LEU A 604 -22.91 4.71 -5.36
CA LEU A 604 -21.84 4.16 -4.53
C LEU A 604 -20.50 4.07 -5.28
N GLY A 605 -20.50 3.75 -6.58
CA GLY A 605 -19.28 3.66 -7.37
C GLY A 605 -18.56 5.00 -7.54
N SER A 606 -19.28 6.12 -7.64
CA SER A 606 -18.68 7.46 -7.71
C SER A 606 -18.01 7.85 -6.39
N ILE A 607 -18.66 7.58 -5.25
CA ILE A 607 -18.11 7.82 -3.92
C ILE A 607 -16.88 6.93 -3.68
N ALA A 608 -16.95 5.65 -4.07
CA ALA A 608 -15.83 4.71 -3.97
C ALA A 608 -14.60 5.17 -4.76
N SER A 609 -14.81 5.66 -5.99
CA SER A 609 -13.72 6.18 -6.83
C SER A 609 -13.07 7.41 -6.20
N TRP A 610 -13.89 8.38 -5.76
CA TRP A 610 -13.42 9.57 -5.08
C TRP A 610 -12.63 9.25 -3.80
N LEU A 611 -13.16 8.35 -2.95
CA LEU A 611 -12.50 7.92 -1.73
C LEU A 611 -11.17 7.20 -2.03
N GLY A 612 -11.14 6.36 -3.06
CA GLY A 612 -9.93 5.69 -3.53
C GLY A 612 -8.84 6.66 -3.95
N ASP A 613 -9.20 7.68 -4.75
CA ASP A 613 -8.27 8.73 -5.19
C ASP A 613 -7.75 9.55 -3.99
N THR A 614 -8.61 9.83 -3.01
CA THR A 614 -8.27 10.62 -1.83
C THR A 614 -7.32 9.83 -0.90
N VAL A 615 -7.61 8.57 -0.64
CA VAL A 615 -6.77 7.67 0.17
C VAL A 615 -5.41 7.45 -0.51
N SER A 616 -5.38 7.20 -1.82
CA SER A 616 -4.14 7.12 -2.60
C SER A 616 -3.32 8.41 -2.51
N SER A 617 -3.96 9.56 -2.66
CA SER A 617 -3.27 10.85 -2.56
C SER A 617 -2.69 11.12 -1.17
N SER A 618 -3.37 10.68 -0.10
CA SER A 618 -2.87 10.77 1.27
C SER A 618 -1.61 9.92 1.49
N VAL A 619 -1.56 8.72 0.92
CA VAL A 619 -0.37 7.86 0.93
C VAL A 619 0.77 8.50 0.12
N ALA A 620 0.48 9.02 -1.07
CA ALA A 620 1.46 9.67 -1.93
C ALA A 620 2.03 10.97 -1.33
N ALA A 621 1.25 11.67 -0.50
CA ALA A 621 1.65 12.93 0.13
C ALA A 621 2.55 12.77 1.37
N LEU A 622 2.78 11.55 1.86
CA LEU A 622 3.49 11.32 3.13
C LEU A 622 4.94 11.83 3.16
N GLY A 623 5.62 11.97 2.01
CA GLY A 623 6.98 12.48 1.94
C GLY A 623 7.97 11.69 2.80
N LEU A 624 7.84 10.37 2.88
CA LEU A 624 8.66 9.52 3.73
C LEU A 624 10.11 9.51 3.26
N GLU A 625 11.04 9.79 4.18
CA GLU A 625 12.45 9.60 3.91
C GLU A 625 12.78 8.09 3.86
N PRO A 626 13.46 7.60 2.82
CA PRO A 626 13.86 6.21 2.76
C PRO A 626 14.91 5.88 3.83
N CYS A 627 14.86 4.68 4.41
CA CYS A 627 15.91 4.20 5.31
C CYS A 627 17.24 4.07 4.56
N ASP A 628 18.35 4.27 5.26
CA ASP A 628 19.67 4.03 4.67
C ASP A 628 19.96 2.52 4.55
N LEU A 629 19.61 1.94 3.42
CA LEU A 629 19.79 0.51 3.14
C LEU A 629 21.21 0.12 2.73
N ARG A 630 22.16 1.06 2.74
CA ARG A 630 23.55 0.77 2.38
C ARG A 630 24.18 -0.16 3.40
N LEU A 631 24.80 -1.22 2.91
CA LEU A 631 25.62 -2.09 3.74
C LEU A 631 26.84 -1.31 4.21
N ARG A 632 27.17 -1.44 5.48
CA ARG A 632 28.36 -0.84 6.07
C ARG A 632 29.40 -1.91 6.28
N LYS A 633 30.46 -1.90 5.45
CA LYS A 633 31.55 -2.88 5.51
C LYS A 633 32.67 -2.38 6.37
N PRO A 634 33.27 -3.21 7.23
CA PRO A 634 34.47 -2.84 7.98
C PRO A 634 35.67 -2.74 7.03
N VAL A 635 36.41 -1.64 7.12
CA VAL A 635 37.60 -1.35 6.33
C VAL A 635 38.69 -0.85 7.25
N LEU A 636 39.93 -1.39 7.11
CA LEU A 636 41.08 -0.90 7.85
C LEU A 636 41.41 0.55 7.49
N THR A 637 41.73 1.32 8.47
CA THR A 637 42.12 2.74 8.34
C THR A 637 43.27 3.11 9.25
N ASP A 638 43.82 4.29 9.04
CA ASP A 638 44.80 4.83 9.98
C ASP A 638 44.14 5.05 11.36
N THR A 639 44.79 4.56 12.40
CA THR A 639 44.33 4.71 13.79
C THR A 639 44.11 6.17 14.18
N ALA A 640 44.87 7.12 13.61
CA ALA A 640 44.67 8.54 13.84
C ALA A 640 43.30 9.04 13.38
N ASN A 641 42.71 8.47 12.33
CA ASN A 641 41.39 8.84 11.83
C ASN A 641 40.30 8.50 12.84
N VAL A 642 40.42 7.39 13.55
CA VAL A 642 39.47 6.97 14.57
C VAL A 642 39.66 7.68 15.89
N ILE A 643 40.91 7.76 16.37
CA ILE A 643 41.27 8.37 17.67
C ILE A 643 40.99 9.88 17.69
N LYS A 644 41.19 10.58 16.57
CA LYS A 644 40.93 12.03 16.46
C LYS A 644 39.52 12.37 16.02
N SER A 645 38.65 11.39 15.85
CA SER A 645 37.28 11.64 15.44
C SER A 645 36.51 12.41 16.53
N PRO A 646 35.51 13.22 16.16
CA PRO A 646 34.64 13.92 17.11
C PRO A 646 33.98 12.93 18.07
N GLY A 647 34.00 13.22 19.37
CA GLY A 647 33.43 12.33 20.40
C GLY A 647 34.33 11.17 20.81
N SER A 648 35.55 11.07 20.29
CA SER A 648 36.56 10.16 20.82
C SER A 648 37.00 10.69 22.18
N ASP A 649 36.38 10.18 23.26
CA ASP A 649 36.81 10.48 24.62
C ASP A 649 37.96 9.54 25.00
N ILE A 650 39.21 10.05 24.89
CA ILE A 650 40.41 9.34 25.32
C ILE A 650 40.37 9.07 26.84
N ALA A 651 39.69 9.92 27.63
CA ALA A 651 39.44 9.67 29.04
C ALA A 651 38.39 8.55 29.26
N GLY A 652 37.45 8.32 28.31
CA GLY A 652 36.58 7.16 28.30
C GLY A 652 37.31 5.84 28.06
N LEU A 653 38.41 5.86 27.32
CA LEU A 653 39.35 4.74 27.18
C LEU A 653 39.89 4.27 28.54
N SER A 654 40.22 5.19 29.44
CA SER A 654 40.67 4.87 30.79
C SER A 654 39.57 4.21 31.64
N LYS A 655 38.36 4.70 31.56
CA LYS A 655 37.18 4.10 32.27
C LYS A 655 36.81 2.72 31.74
N THR A 656 37.03 2.47 30.44
CA THR A 656 36.83 1.12 29.85
C THR A 656 37.93 0.19 30.30
N GLN A 657 39.16 0.68 30.33
CA GLN A 657 40.27 -0.05 30.83
C GLN A 657 40.06 -0.41 32.31
N ASP A 658 39.50 0.50 33.13
CA ASP A 658 39.20 0.23 34.53
C ASP A 658 38.00 -0.75 34.69
N LYS A 659 36.98 -0.69 33.83
CA LYS A 659 35.92 -1.69 33.82
C LYS A 659 36.36 -3.04 33.23
N LEU A 660 37.23 -3.06 32.22
CA LEU A 660 37.85 -4.28 31.74
C LEU A 660 38.87 -4.84 32.79
N ARG A 661 39.49 -3.99 33.58
CA ARG A 661 40.32 -4.39 34.76
C ARG A 661 39.46 -4.90 35.90
N SER A 662 38.20 -4.53 36.03
CA SER A 662 37.27 -5.06 37.03
C SER A 662 36.71 -6.45 36.66
N ILE A 663 36.86 -6.89 35.41
CA ILE A 663 36.79 -8.29 35.04
C ILE A 663 38.07 -8.92 35.64
N PRO A 664 37.99 -10.05 36.35
CA PRO A 664 39.18 -10.61 36.99
C PRO A 664 40.20 -11.04 35.94
N LEU A 665 41.09 -10.09 35.60
CA LEU A 665 42.21 -10.24 34.65
C LEU A 665 43.39 -10.97 35.27
N GLY A 666 43.22 -11.75 36.31
CA GLY A 666 44.14 -12.79 36.69
C GLY A 666 44.15 -13.96 35.73
N VAL A 667 43.40 -13.83 34.64
CA VAL A 667 43.28 -14.86 33.62
C VAL A 667 44.08 -14.39 32.42
N THR A 668 45.27 -14.92 32.33
CA THR A 668 46.16 -14.82 31.15
C THR A 668 45.64 -15.65 29.96
N ASP A 669 44.51 -16.32 30.13
CA ASP A 669 43.90 -17.17 29.12
C ASP A 669 42.88 -16.34 28.29
N PRO A 670 43.12 -16.13 26.99
CA PRO A 670 42.24 -15.40 26.09
C PRO A 670 40.82 -16.01 26.04
N LYS A 671 40.72 -17.34 26.20
CA LYS A 671 39.44 -18.04 26.19
C LYS A 671 38.59 -17.69 27.40
N ALA A 672 39.16 -17.64 28.59
CA ALA A 672 38.46 -17.23 29.80
C ALA A 672 38.05 -15.74 29.78
N LEU A 673 38.84 -14.86 29.10
CA LEU A 673 38.46 -13.48 28.87
C LEU A 673 37.22 -13.39 27.91
N CYS A 674 37.20 -14.19 26.85
CA CYS A 674 36.06 -14.28 25.96
C CYS A 674 34.81 -14.76 26.70
N GLU A 675 34.90 -15.84 27.49
CA GLU A 675 33.79 -16.37 28.26
C GLU A 675 33.28 -15.36 29.30
N ALA A 676 34.16 -14.59 29.96
CA ALA A 676 33.75 -13.54 30.88
C ALA A 676 33.04 -12.36 30.17
N LEU A 677 33.45 -12.00 28.95
CA LEU A 677 32.85 -10.95 28.14
C LEU A 677 31.50 -11.46 27.57
N GLU A 678 31.44 -12.68 27.10
CA GLU A 678 30.20 -13.32 26.63
C GLU A 678 29.16 -13.40 27.76
N TYR A 679 29.55 -13.76 28.96
CA TYR A 679 28.69 -13.76 30.15
C TYR A 679 28.13 -12.36 30.46
N GLN A 680 28.94 -11.28 30.34
CA GLN A 680 28.44 -9.91 30.53
C GLN A 680 27.46 -9.49 29.45
N VAL A 681 27.69 -9.92 28.23
CA VAL A 681 26.80 -9.71 27.10
C VAL A 681 25.47 -10.44 27.33
N GLU A 682 25.53 -11.71 27.64
CA GLU A 682 24.36 -12.55 27.89
C GLU A 682 23.51 -11.99 29.04
N ARG A 683 24.14 -11.52 30.12
CA ARG A 683 23.44 -10.87 31.23
C ARG A 683 22.78 -9.54 30.85
N THR A 684 23.36 -8.80 29.90
CA THR A 684 22.82 -7.50 29.46
C THR A 684 21.71 -7.66 28.43
N ILE A 685 21.74 -8.70 27.58
CA ILE A 685 20.81 -8.93 26.49
C ILE A 685 19.78 -10.01 26.83
N SER A 686 20.01 -10.81 27.90
CA SER A 686 19.11 -11.93 28.24
C SER A 686 17.65 -11.49 28.35
N GLY A 687 16.79 -12.16 27.62
CA GLY A 687 15.34 -11.91 27.58
C GLY A 687 14.90 -10.86 26.56
N THR A 688 15.78 -10.41 25.65
CA THR A 688 15.36 -9.51 24.58
C THR A 688 15.00 -10.33 23.35
N VAL A 689 13.72 -10.64 23.22
CA VAL A 689 13.14 -11.30 22.05
C VAL A 689 12.30 -10.27 21.32
N PHE A 690 12.59 -10.04 20.03
CA PHE A 690 11.75 -9.21 19.18
C PHE A 690 10.68 -10.05 18.52
N THR A 691 9.44 -9.62 18.60
CA THR A 691 8.37 -10.14 17.74
C THR A 691 8.35 -9.28 16.50
N LEU A 692 8.86 -9.79 15.37
CA LEU A 692 8.89 -9.09 14.09
C LEU A 692 7.51 -8.95 13.47
N ALA A 693 6.65 -9.95 13.64
CA ALA A 693 5.26 -9.94 13.21
C ALA A 693 4.48 -11.01 13.95
N GLU A 694 3.20 -10.79 14.17
CA GLU A 694 2.25 -11.86 14.51
C GLU A 694 1.52 -12.25 13.23
N ILE A 695 1.71 -13.48 12.77
CA ILE A 695 1.09 -13.99 11.55
C ILE A 695 -0.28 -14.54 11.91
N PRO A 696 -1.39 -13.94 11.46
CA PRO A 696 -2.71 -14.46 11.73
C PRO A 696 -2.91 -15.80 11.02
N LEU A 697 -3.40 -16.81 11.77
CA LEU A 697 -3.75 -18.11 11.21
C LEU A 697 -5.20 -18.12 10.71
N PRO A 698 -5.49 -18.76 9.56
CA PRO A 698 -6.85 -19.03 9.14
C PRO A 698 -7.54 -19.92 10.19
N GLY A 699 -8.49 -19.35 10.95
CA GLY A 699 -9.18 -20.08 12.03
C GLY A 699 -9.01 -19.48 13.43
N GLY A 700 -8.37 -18.33 13.54
CA GLY A 700 -8.16 -17.61 14.80
C GLY A 700 -6.90 -18.05 15.54
N GLY A 701 -6.07 -17.09 15.89
CA GLY A 701 -4.76 -17.27 16.51
C GLY A 701 -3.67 -16.65 15.66
N SER A 702 -2.54 -16.29 16.27
CA SER A 702 -1.37 -15.75 15.56
C SER A 702 -0.11 -16.55 15.94
N ILE A 703 0.81 -16.69 14.98
CA ILE A 703 2.16 -17.21 15.25
C ILE A 703 3.10 -16.02 15.36
N PRO A 704 3.72 -15.77 16.52
CA PRO A 704 4.71 -14.72 16.64
C PRO A 704 6.00 -15.11 15.90
N LEU A 705 6.41 -14.35 14.91
CA LEU A 705 7.74 -14.43 14.31
C LEU A 705 8.71 -13.73 15.27
N THR A 706 9.32 -14.48 16.16
CA THR A 706 10.27 -13.95 17.13
C THR A 706 11.69 -14.10 16.63
N VAL A 707 12.49 -13.05 16.78
CA VAL A 707 13.94 -13.07 16.56
C VAL A 707 14.61 -12.81 17.89
N ASP A 708 15.35 -13.81 18.35
CA ASP A 708 16.26 -13.63 19.49
C ASP A 708 17.47 -12.79 19.06
N VAL A 709 17.72 -11.72 19.78
CA VAL A 709 18.82 -10.78 19.50
C VAL A 709 20.17 -11.49 19.53
N ALA A 710 20.38 -12.43 20.43
CA ALA A 710 21.60 -13.20 20.48
C ALA A 710 21.81 -14.01 19.19
N THR A 711 20.74 -14.55 18.64
CA THR A 711 20.73 -15.27 17.35
C THR A 711 20.96 -14.31 16.18
N LEU A 712 20.37 -13.12 16.20
CA LEU A 712 20.50 -12.13 15.13
C LEU A 712 21.95 -11.59 15.06
N VAL A 713 22.55 -11.27 16.20
CA VAL A 713 23.95 -10.79 16.27
C VAL A 713 24.91 -11.92 15.92
N GLY A 714 24.65 -13.15 16.36
CA GLY A 714 25.46 -14.33 16.02
C GLY A 714 25.34 -14.74 14.55
N ALA A 715 24.17 -14.59 13.95
CA ALA A 715 23.89 -14.97 12.58
C ALA A 715 24.48 -14.00 11.55
N LEU A 716 24.45 -12.70 11.85
CA LEU A 716 25.01 -11.65 10.98
C LEU A 716 26.56 -11.59 11.09
N GLY A 717 27.15 -12.12 12.18
CA GLY A 717 28.60 -12.22 12.34
C GLY A 717 29.25 -13.48 11.75
N GLY A 718 28.45 -14.47 11.29
CA GLY A 718 28.96 -15.77 10.81
C GLY A 718 29.19 -15.87 9.29
N GLY A 719 29.13 -14.78 8.56
CA GLY A 719 29.43 -14.75 7.13
C GLY A 719 30.89 -14.37 6.87
N SER A 720 31.83 -15.33 7.05
CA SER A 720 33.20 -15.19 6.50
C SER A 720 33.28 -15.88 5.15
#